data_bde6d8dfe1b69885173edbb03181e590
#
_entry.id   bde6d8dfe1b69885173edbb03181e590
#
_cell.length_a   1.000
_cell.length_b   1.000
_cell.length_c   1.000
_cell.angle_alpha   90.00
_cell.angle_beta   90.00
_cell.angle_gamma   90.00
#
_symmetry.space_group_name_H-M   'P 1'
#
loop_
_entity.id
_entity.type
_entity.pdbx_description
1 polymer ?
#
loop_
_entity_poly.entity_id
_entity_poly.type
_entity_poly.pdbx_seq_one_letter_code
_entity_poly.pdbx_strand_id
1 'polypeptide(L)'
;MRLEVDGAPLDVTPQPGQVLRTLLREHGVTSVKKGCDAGDCGACTVLVDQVPVHSCITPAHRLDGSTVTTAAGLGTPEHPHPVQRAFAEAPGFQCGFCTAGFVVTASTLTEDDLADRHRKLKGNLCRCTGYRAIEDALDGVVNTTCAAPGAAIGTSVAAPAARRIVSGSEEYTLDVPDGLLSGSDDGLRRTQALLHLAVLGSPHPHARIRSIDTVAAEALPGVHAVLTYRDDPGVLFSTGRHESRLDDPDDTRVLDRVLRFRGQRVAAVVADSVRIAEQACALVHVDYEVLDSVHDPDAARRPGAPLLHGDKTTAEHRIGEPARNVVASLHGGTGDVETALSASAATVDGVWTTGRVSHAALETHATRGWVDPDGRLVLRTATQVPFLVRDEIARVFSLDPAGVRVVAKRVGGGFGGKQELLTEDLVTLAVLRTGRTVQFEFSRRDEFTVAPTRHPMRVRVRLGADADGTLTALHVDQTMDTGAYGNHGIGVMFHSVSESVAVYRCPVKRVDAESVYTNNLPSGAFRGYGLGQVVFAIESAMDDLARELGIDPVELRRRNVVVPGDPLVVTDPHEQSDLRWEGSYGLDQCLDLVEDALAGPLPEVPRMDGPELSGPGLDHAADWAFGTGMALAAIATMPPRGHHAHTSVELLPGGRYRIGVGTAEFGNGTTTVHTQLVATALGTTPDRVDVHQSDTDAARHDTGAFGSAGVVVAGRALYAAAQALRDDLTARALALVAARTPRTASGVLGPAVVVEPEGVRVGAELVGHAELLAEGPLIAHASHDGTPRSLAFTVHGARVAVHRPTGEVRVLQSVQAVDAGTVLNPEQLRGQVEGGAAQAIGSTLYEEVLLDATGRVTTDAFRSYRVPKISDVPRTQVLFADTHDPLGPLGAKSMSEAPYNPVAPAVANAVRDAIGIRPYRLPMTRDRVWALLADATDGGGA
;
A
#
# COMPACT_ATOMS: atom_id res chain seq x y z
N MET A 1 26.12 32.93 2.78
CA MET A 1 25.66 32.25 4.02
C MET A 1 26.50 30.98 4.16
N ARG A 2 27.00 30.73 5.35
CA ARG A 2 27.78 29.54 5.62
C ARG A 2 27.07 28.68 6.67
N LEU A 3 26.87 27.42 6.35
CA LEU A 3 26.33 26.38 7.26
C LEU A 3 27.40 25.32 7.49
N GLU A 4 27.30 24.60 8.58
CA GLU A 4 27.93 23.30 8.73
C GLU A 4 26.86 22.22 8.65
N VAL A 5 26.97 21.31 7.70
CA VAL A 5 26.00 20.23 7.50
C VAL A 5 26.70 18.88 7.67
N ASP A 6 26.31 18.11 8.67
CA ASP A 6 26.90 16.81 9.01
C ASP A 6 28.41 16.86 9.16
N GLY A 7 28.95 17.95 9.78
CA GLY A 7 30.37 18.20 9.98
C GLY A 7 31.13 18.78 8.78
N ALA A 8 30.43 18.98 7.64
CA ALA A 8 31.03 19.57 6.44
C ALA A 8 30.56 21.03 6.22
N PRO A 9 31.47 21.98 5.86
CA PRO A 9 31.07 23.34 5.55
C PRO A 9 30.31 23.41 4.22
N LEU A 10 29.21 24.17 4.20
CA LEU A 10 28.37 24.43 3.04
C LEU A 10 28.21 25.94 2.85
N ASP A 11 28.86 26.49 1.84
CA ASP A 11 28.74 27.89 1.44
C ASP A 11 27.70 28.04 0.34
N VAL A 12 26.62 28.78 0.63
CA VAL A 12 25.42 28.83 -0.24
C VAL A 12 24.80 30.22 -0.26
N THR A 13 24.02 30.49 -1.32
CA THR A 13 23.17 31.67 -1.42
C THR A 13 21.74 31.23 -1.58
N PRO A 14 20.95 31.15 -0.49
CA PRO A 14 19.57 30.72 -0.57
C PRO A 14 18.72 31.63 -1.46
N GLN A 15 17.81 31.05 -2.23
CA GLN A 15 16.83 31.83 -2.98
C GLN A 15 15.83 32.49 -2.02
N PRO A 16 15.24 33.64 -2.40
CA PRO A 16 14.18 34.28 -1.60
C PRO A 16 13.05 33.29 -1.32
N GLY A 17 12.70 33.13 -0.03
CA GLY A 17 11.68 32.20 0.42
C GLY A 17 12.07 30.71 0.49
N GLN A 18 13.32 30.37 0.15
CA GLN A 18 13.77 28.98 0.20
C GLN A 18 13.81 28.45 1.63
N VAL A 19 13.25 27.24 1.81
CA VAL A 19 13.27 26.52 3.09
C VAL A 19 14.50 25.60 3.17
N LEU A 20 14.93 25.31 4.39
CA LEU A 20 16.14 24.51 4.68
C LEU A 20 16.08 23.14 3.97
N ARG A 21 14.95 22.43 4.00
CA ARG A 21 14.79 21.13 3.34
C ARG A 21 15.15 21.21 1.85
N THR A 22 14.63 22.22 1.14
CA THR A 22 14.89 22.38 -0.30
C THR A 22 16.38 22.66 -0.54
N LEU A 23 16.96 23.59 0.24
CA LEU A 23 18.39 23.91 0.17
C LEU A 23 19.26 22.66 0.36
N LEU A 24 19.00 21.86 1.39
CA LEU A 24 19.78 20.66 1.69
C LEU A 24 19.69 19.64 0.54
N ARG A 25 18.50 19.38 0.02
CA ARG A 25 18.33 18.40 -1.07
C ARG A 25 18.97 18.85 -2.38
N GLU A 26 18.90 20.12 -2.75
CA GLU A 26 19.60 20.70 -3.91
C GLU A 26 21.12 20.54 -3.82
N HIS A 27 21.66 20.41 -2.58
CA HIS A 27 23.07 20.17 -2.34
C HIS A 27 23.39 18.69 -2.03
N GLY A 28 22.52 17.78 -2.40
CA GLY A 28 22.75 16.33 -2.32
C GLY A 28 22.52 15.70 -0.94
N VAL A 29 21.97 16.43 0.03
CA VAL A 29 21.63 15.90 1.36
C VAL A 29 20.29 15.18 1.30
N THR A 30 20.28 13.97 0.75
CA THR A 30 19.06 13.17 0.49
C THR A 30 18.54 12.44 1.72
N SER A 31 19.29 12.40 2.83
CA SER A 31 18.81 11.89 4.13
C SER A 31 17.61 12.69 4.66
N VAL A 32 17.41 13.93 4.20
CA VAL A 32 16.25 14.76 4.53
C VAL A 32 15.11 14.49 3.53
N LYS A 33 14.03 13.84 3.99
CA LYS A 33 12.94 13.39 3.12
C LYS A 33 11.85 14.46 2.93
N LYS A 34 11.18 14.44 1.75
CA LYS A 34 10.04 15.31 1.45
C LYS A 34 8.73 14.54 1.61
N GLY A 35 8.01 14.76 2.72
CA GLY A 35 6.73 14.11 2.98
C GLY A 35 5.52 15.02 2.78
N CYS A 36 5.41 16.12 3.52
CA CYS A 36 4.21 16.98 3.50
C CYS A 36 4.42 18.43 3.11
N ASP A 37 5.65 18.96 3.21
CA ASP A 37 6.01 20.37 2.99
C ASP A 37 5.18 21.40 3.80
N ALA A 38 4.58 20.97 4.93
CA ALA A 38 3.65 21.77 5.71
C ALA A 38 3.91 21.71 7.22
N GLY A 39 5.00 21.05 7.65
CA GLY A 39 5.33 20.88 9.07
C GLY A 39 4.52 19.81 9.80
N ASP A 40 3.77 18.95 9.08
CA ASP A 40 2.85 18.02 9.71
C ASP A 40 3.44 16.62 9.98
N CYS A 41 4.35 16.11 9.11
CA CYS A 41 4.72 14.68 9.10
C CYS A 41 6.06 14.33 9.75
N GLY A 42 6.95 15.28 9.95
CA GLY A 42 8.26 15.08 10.59
C GLY A 42 9.32 14.33 9.77
N ALA A 43 9.03 13.85 8.55
CA ALA A 43 10.01 13.12 7.73
C ALA A 43 11.26 13.95 7.37
N CYS A 44 11.14 15.28 7.40
CA CYS A 44 12.20 16.23 7.12
C CYS A 44 12.89 16.77 8.38
N THR A 45 12.72 16.16 9.55
CA THR A 45 13.33 16.62 10.80
C THR A 45 14.85 16.57 10.72
N VAL A 46 15.49 17.66 11.12
CA VAL A 46 16.93 17.81 11.30
C VAL A 46 17.22 18.50 12.63
N LEU A 47 18.42 18.40 13.15
CA LEU A 47 18.86 19.25 14.25
C LEU A 47 19.46 20.54 13.68
N VAL A 48 19.04 21.68 14.19
CA VAL A 48 19.68 22.97 13.99
C VAL A 48 20.23 23.40 15.36
N ASP A 49 21.54 23.52 15.48
CA ASP A 49 22.20 23.81 16.76
C ASP A 49 21.69 22.92 17.88
N GLN A 50 21.62 21.60 17.64
CA GLN A 50 21.14 20.51 18.51
C GLN A 50 19.63 20.53 18.82
N VAL A 51 18.84 21.42 18.21
CA VAL A 51 17.38 21.49 18.40
C VAL A 51 16.65 20.84 17.21
N PRO A 52 15.73 19.88 17.42
CA PRO A 52 14.98 19.25 16.32
C PRO A 52 13.98 20.24 15.72
N VAL A 53 14.06 20.43 14.39
CA VAL A 53 13.17 21.30 13.62
C VAL A 53 12.68 20.62 12.36
N HIS A 54 11.49 20.98 11.90
CA HIS A 54 10.99 20.56 10.59
C HIS A 54 11.59 21.48 9.50
N SER A 55 12.56 20.99 8.76
CA SER A 55 13.29 21.77 7.77
C SER A 55 12.43 22.28 6.60
N CYS A 56 11.26 21.68 6.35
CA CYS A 56 10.32 22.13 5.31
C CYS A 56 9.60 23.47 5.63
N ILE A 57 9.61 23.91 6.89
CA ILE A 57 9.04 25.17 7.32
C ILE A 57 10.07 26.10 7.97
N THR A 58 11.34 25.73 7.93
CA THR A 58 12.46 26.51 8.46
C THR A 58 13.08 27.34 7.34
N PRO A 59 13.03 28.69 7.38
CA PRO A 59 13.60 29.54 6.34
C PRO A 59 15.15 29.43 6.33
N ALA A 60 15.72 29.06 5.18
CA ALA A 60 17.14 28.79 5.06
C ALA A 60 18.04 30.01 5.41
N HIS A 61 17.64 31.21 4.98
CA HIS A 61 18.43 32.44 5.16
C HIS A 61 18.58 32.89 6.64
N ARG A 62 17.88 32.25 7.59
CA ARG A 62 18.03 32.55 9.03
C ARG A 62 19.14 31.76 9.70
N LEU A 63 19.81 30.86 8.98
CA LEU A 63 20.68 29.84 9.54
C LEU A 63 22.17 30.11 9.26
N ASP A 64 22.54 31.35 8.96
CA ASP A 64 23.95 31.72 8.76
C ASP A 64 24.76 31.45 10.02
N GLY A 65 25.81 30.65 9.92
CA GLY A 65 26.67 30.22 11.03
C GLY A 65 26.14 29.04 11.86
N SER A 66 24.96 28.49 11.54
CA SER A 66 24.38 27.35 12.27
C SER A 66 24.94 25.99 11.83
N THR A 67 24.89 25.04 12.76
CA THR A 67 25.20 23.62 12.50
C THR A 67 23.91 22.85 12.25
N VAL A 68 23.86 22.10 11.15
CA VAL A 68 22.73 21.24 10.79
C VAL A 68 23.19 19.79 10.85
N THR A 69 22.51 18.95 11.66
CA THR A 69 22.74 17.50 11.73
C THR A 69 21.54 16.76 11.20
N THR A 70 21.76 15.90 10.21
CA THR A 70 20.73 15.01 9.64
C THR A 70 20.89 13.59 10.20
N ALA A 71 20.04 12.65 9.76
CA ALA A 71 20.20 11.25 10.14
C ALA A 71 21.58 10.69 9.69
N ALA A 72 22.14 11.17 8.57
CA ALA A 72 23.45 10.76 8.09
C ALA A 72 24.59 11.34 8.95
N GLY A 73 24.38 12.51 9.55
CA GLY A 73 25.34 13.12 10.48
C GLY A 73 25.32 12.53 11.88
N LEU A 74 24.28 11.78 12.27
CA LEU A 74 24.25 11.05 13.55
C LEU A 74 25.17 9.82 13.53
N GLY A 75 25.21 9.09 12.40
CA GLY A 75 26.02 7.88 12.26
C GLY A 75 25.86 7.25 10.88
N THR A 76 26.81 6.38 10.50
CA THR A 76 26.85 5.69 9.21
C THR A 76 26.30 4.25 9.33
N PRO A 77 26.02 3.56 8.20
CA PRO A 77 25.64 2.14 8.23
C PRO A 77 26.65 1.24 8.96
N GLU A 78 27.95 1.57 8.90
CA GLU A 78 29.04 0.83 9.55
C GLU A 78 29.16 1.19 11.03
N HIS A 79 28.92 2.46 11.38
CA HIS A 79 29.04 3.03 12.72
C HIS A 79 27.76 3.77 13.13
N PRO A 80 26.64 3.04 13.34
CA PRO A 80 25.36 3.65 13.66
C PRO A 80 25.36 4.27 15.07
N HIS A 81 24.69 5.41 15.19
CA HIS A 81 24.35 5.99 16.49
C HIS A 81 23.50 5.01 17.33
N PRO A 82 23.54 5.02 18.66
CA PRO A 82 22.74 4.11 19.49
C PRO A 82 21.26 4.05 19.12
N VAL A 83 20.62 5.19 18.87
CA VAL A 83 19.22 5.23 18.41
C VAL A 83 19.03 4.57 17.04
N GLN A 84 19.95 4.80 16.10
CA GLN A 84 19.92 4.14 14.78
C GLN A 84 20.02 2.62 14.91
N ARG A 85 20.91 2.15 15.81
CA ARG A 85 21.05 0.73 16.09
C ARG A 85 19.77 0.15 16.66
N ALA A 86 19.18 0.80 17.66
CA ALA A 86 17.93 0.37 18.27
C ALA A 86 16.79 0.26 17.24
N PHE A 87 16.65 1.25 16.34
CA PHE A 87 15.67 1.19 15.25
C PHE A 87 15.96 0.08 14.24
N ALA A 88 17.21 -0.27 14.00
CA ALA A 88 17.58 -1.38 13.11
C ALA A 88 17.30 -2.75 13.76
N GLU A 89 17.56 -2.90 15.05
CA GLU A 89 17.41 -4.14 15.82
C GLU A 89 15.94 -4.44 16.20
N ALA A 90 15.11 -3.40 16.37
CA ALA A 90 13.67 -3.54 16.65
C ALA A 90 12.78 -3.51 15.41
N PRO A 91 13.26 -3.56 14.18
CA PRO A 91 12.72 -3.06 12.91
C PRO A 91 11.72 -1.90 13.08
N GLY A 92 12.17 -0.76 13.67
CA GLY A 92 11.35 0.43 13.90
C GLY A 92 10.91 1.14 12.60
N PHE A 93 10.78 0.40 11.51
CA PHE A 93 10.41 0.87 10.18
C PHE A 93 9.82 -0.26 9.32
N GLN A 94 9.11 0.13 8.25
CA GLN A 94 8.76 -0.76 7.14
C GLN A 94 9.28 -0.16 5.83
N CYS A 95 8.57 0.79 5.19
CA CYS A 95 9.12 1.47 4.02
C CYS A 95 10.36 2.30 4.35
N GLY A 96 10.46 2.85 5.56
CA GLY A 96 11.63 3.58 6.05
C GLY A 96 11.63 5.08 5.74
N PHE A 97 10.68 5.60 4.97
CA PHE A 97 10.68 7.00 4.51
C PHE A 97 10.57 8.02 5.66
N CYS A 98 9.81 7.70 6.72
CA CYS A 98 9.71 8.54 7.92
C CYS A 98 10.88 8.36 8.89
N THR A 99 11.67 7.28 8.77
CA THR A 99 12.60 6.81 9.79
C THR A 99 13.72 7.79 10.06
N ALA A 100 14.27 8.44 9.02
CA ALA A 100 15.29 9.47 9.21
C ALA A 100 14.81 10.58 10.16
N GLY A 101 13.57 11.06 10.00
CA GLY A 101 12.99 12.07 10.88
C GLY A 101 12.72 11.57 12.31
N PHE A 102 12.25 10.33 12.45
CA PHE A 102 12.06 9.70 13.77
C PHE A 102 13.37 9.53 14.52
N VAL A 103 14.40 9.02 13.87
CA VAL A 103 15.73 8.81 14.46
C VAL A 103 16.33 10.13 14.93
N VAL A 104 16.25 11.19 14.11
CA VAL A 104 16.71 12.53 14.50
C VAL A 104 15.95 13.07 15.69
N THR A 105 14.62 12.94 15.71
CA THR A 105 13.81 13.37 16.88
C THR A 105 14.17 12.52 18.10
N ALA A 106 14.25 11.20 17.97
CA ALA A 106 14.52 10.28 19.07
C ALA A 106 15.92 10.47 19.66
N SER A 107 16.92 10.92 18.87
CA SER A 107 18.28 11.18 19.38
C SER A 107 18.37 12.32 20.40
N THR A 108 17.32 13.15 20.51
CA THR A 108 17.25 14.26 21.45
C THR A 108 16.41 13.97 22.70
N LEU A 109 15.77 12.79 22.77
CA LEU A 109 14.91 12.45 23.89
C LEU A 109 15.73 11.99 25.10
N THR A 110 15.39 12.54 26.26
CA THR A 110 15.91 12.12 27.58
C THR A 110 15.05 10.96 28.13
N GLU A 111 15.48 10.35 29.24
CA GLU A 111 14.67 9.32 29.93
C GLU A 111 13.31 9.86 30.36
N ASP A 112 13.26 11.10 30.85
CA ASP A 112 11.99 11.76 31.22
C ASP A 112 11.10 12.00 29.98
N ASP A 113 11.70 12.33 28.82
CA ASP A 113 10.97 12.52 27.57
C ASP A 113 10.38 11.20 27.04
N LEU A 114 11.07 10.07 27.28
CA LEU A 114 10.56 8.73 26.90
C LEU A 114 9.31 8.33 27.69
N ALA A 115 9.14 8.82 28.92
CA ALA A 115 7.90 8.65 29.66
C ALA A 115 6.70 9.36 29.02
N ASP A 116 6.94 10.49 28.29
CA ASP A 116 5.94 11.26 27.56
C ASP A 116 6.15 11.15 26.02
N ARG A 117 6.61 9.98 25.55
CA ARG A 117 7.00 9.74 24.15
C ARG A 117 5.91 10.07 23.14
N HIS A 118 4.66 9.79 23.47
CA HIS A 118 3.53 10.06 22.58
C HIS A 118 3.37 11.54 22.29
N ARG A 119 3.59 12.41 23.28
CA ARG A 119 3.59 13.86 23.09
C ARG A 119 4.81 14.35 22.36
N LYS A 120 6.00 13.80 22.68
CA LYS A 120 7.28 14.21 22.06
C LYS A 120 7.36 13.84 20.59
N LEU A 121 6.79 12.71 20.21
CA LEU A 121 6.79 12.20 18.83
C LEU A 121 5.53 12.57 18.03
N LYS A 122 4.59 13.37 18.58
CA LYS A 122 3.36 13.76 17.89
C LYS A 122 3.56 14.47 16.54
N GLY A 123 4.73 15.04 16.31
CA GLY A 123 5.15 15.70 15.07
C GLY A 123 5.73 14.75 14.03
N ASN A 124 5.85 13.45 14.34
CA ASN A 124 6.37 12.43 13.44
C ASN A 124 5.26 11.42 13.10
N LEU A 125 4.93 11.30 11.81
CA LEU A 125 3.91 10.38 11.33
C LEU A 125 4.55 9.16 10.66
N CYS A 126 3.97 7.99 10.92
CA CYS A 126 4.24 6.75 10.19
C CYS A 126 2.93 6.16 9.68
N ARG A 127 2.90 5.77 8.39
CA ARG A 127 1.72 5.15 7.78
C ARG A 127 1.79 3.62 7.80
N CYS A 128 2.98 3.05 8.02
CA CYS A 128 3.24 1.63 7.78
C CYS A 128 3.18 0.77 9.04
N THR A 129 3.75 1.24 10.17
CA THR A 129 4.17 0.37 11.29
C THR A 129 3.13 0.16 12.38
N GLY A 130 2.07 0.98 12.44
CA GLY A 130 1.21 1.02 13.62
C GLY A 130 1.96 1.42 14.92
N TYR A 131 3.14 1.98 14.79
CA TYR A 131 4.01 2.56 15.80
C TYR A 131 4.65 1.59 16.81
N ARG A 132 4.11 0.37 17.04
CA ARG A 132 4.66 -0.57 18.06
C ARG A 132 6.16 -0.81 17.86
N ALA A 133 6.63 -1.10 16.65
CA ALA A 133 8.05 -1.34 16.40
C ALA A 133 8.94 -0.11 16.65
N ILE A 134 8.38 1.11 16.49
CA ILE A 134 9.06 2.37 16.86
C ILE A 134 9.17 2.49 18.37
N GLU A 135 8.09 2.17 19.11
CA GLU A 135 8.13 2.13 20.57
C GLU A 135 9.10 1.10 21.09
N ASP A 136 9.12 -0.11 20.52
CA ASP A 136 10.09 -1.17 20.87
C ASP A 136 11.54 -0.68 20.65
N ALA A 137 11.81 0.05 19.56
CA ALA A 137 13.12 0.66 19.34
C ALA A 137 13.50 1.68 20.44
N LEU A 138 12.55 2.50 20.89
CA LEU A 138 12.75 3.45 21.99
C LEU A 138 12.95 2.77 23.33
N ASP A 139 12.33 1.61 23.52
CA ASP A 139 12.45 0.76 24.73
C ASP A 139 13.71 -0.13 24.69
N GLY A 140 14.50 -0.09 23.60
CA GLY A 140 15.72 -0.89 23.43
C GLY A 140 15.45 -2.38 23.22
N VAL A 141 14.26 -2.74 22.74
CA VAL A 141 13.89 -4.14 22.45
C VAL A 141 14.61 -4.59 21.16
N VAL A 142 15.16 -5.81 21.19
CA VAL A 142 15.79 -6.44 20.03
C VAL A 142 14.85 -7.52 19.51
N ASN A 143 14.28 -7.28 18.33
CA ASN A 143 13.32 -8.19 17.67
C ASN A 143 13.94 -8.96 16.51
N THR A 144 15.18 -8.65 16.12
CA THR A 144 15.88 -9.35 15.03
C THR A 144 16.86 -10.37 15.53
N THR A 145 17.01 -11.46 14.80
CA THR A 145 17.95 -12.54 15.08
C THR A 145 18.72 -12.94 13.81
N CYS A 146 19.93 -13.51 13.99
CA CYS A 146 20.68 -14.08 12.87
C CYS A 146 20.21 -15.50 12.60
N ALA A 147 20.04 -15.85 11.33
CA ALA A 147 19.73 -17.21 10.92
C ALA A 147 20.99 -18.05 10.76
N ALA A 148 20.92 -19.31 11.15
CA ALA A 148 21.94 -20.30 10.78
C ALA A 148 21.86 -20.61 9.27
N PRO A 149 22.96 -21.06 8.64
CA PRO A 149 22.95 -21.46 7.24
C PRO A 149 21.86 -22.49 6.94
N GLY A 150 21.03 -22.22 5.93
CA GLY A 150 19.91 -23.06 5.51
C GLY A 150 18.68 -23.06 6.43
N ALA A 151 18.69 -22.30 7.54
CA ALA A 151 17.61 -22.25 8.54
C ALA A 151 17.06 -20.84 8.72
N ALA A 152 16.87 -20.11 7.63
CA ALA A 152 16.41 -18.73 7.68
C ALA A 152 14.88 -18.58 7.85
N ILE A 153 14.10 -19.59 7.48
CA ILE A 153 12.62 -19.54 7.59
C ILE A 153 12.18 -19.65 9.05
N GLY A 154 11.18 -18.88 9.42
CA GLY A 154 10.69 -18.77 10.80
C GLY A 154 11.57 -17.90 11.72
N THR A 155 12.64 -17.32 11.17
CA THR A 155 13.56 -16.44 11.89
C THR A 155 13.29 -14.99 11.54
N SER A 156 13.25 -14.10 12.55
CA SER A 156 13.10 -12.65 12.36
C SER A 156 14.41 -12.02 11.94
N VAL A 157 14.89 -12.33 10.73
CA VAL A 157 16.12 -11.71 10.20
C VAL A 157 15.89 -10.24 9.86
N ALA A 158 16.92 -9.41 10.05
CA ALA A 158 16.87 -8.00 9.72
C ALA A 158 16.73 -7.77 8.20
N ALA A 159 16.04 -6.70 7.82
CA ALA A 159 15.96 -6.29 6.42
C ALA A 159 17.36 -5.92 5.87
N PRO A 160 17.73 -6.32 4.64
CA PRO A 160 19.02 -5.99 4.05
C PRO A 160 19.33 -4.47 4.00
N ALA A 161 18.29 -3.65 3.92
CA ALA A 161 18.41 -2.20 3.90
C ALA A 161 18.41 -1.54 5.29
N ALA A 162 18.27 -2.30 6.39
CA ALA A 162 18.02 -1.76 7.73
C ALA A 162 19.01 -0.64 8.13
N ARG A 163 20.30 -0.89 8.00
CA ARG A 163 21.34 0.07 8.38
C ARG A 163 21.34 1.34 7.51
N ARG A 164 21.04 1.17 6.19
CA ARG A 164 20.94 2.32 5.28
C ARG A 164 19.69 3.15 5.56
N ILE A 165 18.57 2.52 5.90
CA ILE A 165 17.33 3.22 6.27
C ILE A 165 17.53 4.09 7.50
N VAL A 166 18.08 3.54 8.58
CA VAL A 166 18.22 4.26 9.86
C VAL A 166 19.29 5.35 9.80
N SER A 167 20.30 5.23 8.92
CA SER A 167 21.31 6.28 8.67
C SER A 167 20.86 7.32 7.63
N GLY A 168 19.66 7.14 7.02
CA GLY A 168 19.17 8.04 5.98
C GLY A 168 19.84 7.90 4.62
N SER A 169 20.72 6.90 4.43
CA SER A 169 21.46 6.64 3.20
C SER A 169 20.75 5.70 2.22
N GLU A 170 19.60 5.14 2.59
CA GLU A 170 18.78 4.36 1.65
C GLU A 170 18.18 5.25 0.56
N GLU A 171 18.29 4.81 -0.69
CA GLU A 171 17.81 5.54 -1.85
C GLU A 171 16.31 5.31 -2.09
N TYR A 172 15.55 6.40 -2.15
CA TYR A 172 14.18 6.42 -2.65
C TYR A 172 14.11 7.01 -4.06
N THR A 173 12.92 7.15 -4.61
CA THR A 173 12.70 7.50 -6.02
C THR A 173 13.50 8.75 -6.47
N LEU A 174 13.48 9.84 -5.72
CA LEU A 174 14.14 11.09 -6.08
C LEU A 174 15.40 11.40 -5.24
N ASP A 175 15.97 10.41 -4.57
CA ASP A 175 17.17 10.59 -3.77
C ASP A 175 18.46 10.50 -4.60
N VAL A 176 18.42 11.07 -5.80
CA VAL A 176 19.59 11.23 -6.68
C VAL A 176 19.90 12.72 -6.78
N PRO A 177 21.10 13.18 -6.37
CA PRO A 177 21.48 14.58 -6.48
C PRO A 177 21.39 15.09 -7.92
N ASP A 178 20.94 16.34 -8.08
CA ASP A 178 20.97 17.02 -9.36
C ASP A 178 22.42 17.20 -9.81
N GLY A 179 22.78 16.63 -10.94
CA GLY A 179 24.12 16.70 -11.50
C GLY A 179 25.07 15.54 -11.14
N LEU A 180 24.64 14.58 -10.33
CA LEU A 180 25.35 13.32 -10.08
C LEU A 180 24.54 12.14 -10.61
N LEU A 181 24.53 12.02 -11.91
CA LEU A 181 24.10 10.81 -12.61
C LEU A 181 25.36 10.01 -12.95
N SER A 182 26.22 9.76 -11.94
CA SER A 182 27.50 9.11 -12.17
C SER A 182 27.51 7.69 -11.65
N GLY A 183 27.80 6.76 -12.56
CA GLY A 183 28.57 5.55 -12.26
C GLY A 183 27.98 4.48 -11.36
N SER A 184 26.73 4.52 -10.99
CA SER A 184 26.00 3.37 -10.48
C SER A 184 25.24 2.69 -11.61
N ASP A 185 24.83 1.45 -11.46
CA ASP A 185 24.23 0.53 -12.44
C ASP A 185 23.17 1.11 -13.42
N ASP A 186 22.75 2.36 -13.25
CA ASP A 186 21.69 3.03 -14.00
C ASP A 186 22.14 3.71 -15.31
N GLY A 187 23.45 3.73 -15.65
CA GLY A 187 23.97 4.20 -16.95
C GLY A 187 23.92 5.72 -17.18
N LEU A 188 23.79 6.53 -16.14
CA LEU A 188 23.60 7.98 -16.24
C LEU A 188 24.91 8.74 -16.40
N ARG A 189 25.04 9.51 -17.48
CA ARG A 189 26.12 10.48 -17.69
C ARG A 189 25.68 11.91 -17.41
N ARG A 190 26.59 12.66 -16.78
CA ARG A 190 26.49 14.08 -16.46
C ARG A 190 26.61 14.90 -17.77
N THR A 191 25.50 15.41 -18.32
CA THR A 191 25.63 16.36 -19.46
C THR A 191 24.50 17.38 -19.62
N GLN A 192 23.35 17.26 -18.95
CA GLN A 192 22.29 18.25 -19.10
C GLN A 192 21.67 18.60 -17.75
N ALA A 193 21.38 19.90 -17.54
CA ALA A 193 20.64 20.33 -16.34
C ALA A 193 19.25 19.68 -16.31
N LEU A 194 18.87 19.23 -15.12
CA LEU A 194 17.55 18.65 -14.83
C LEU A 194 16.46 19.69 -15.10
N LEU A 195 15.40 19.28 -15.81
CA LEU A 195 14.19 20.07 -15.98
C LEU A 195 13.10 19.58 -15.01
N HIS A 196 12.25 20.51 -14.62
CA HIS A 196 11.15 20.27 -13.72
C HIS A 196 9.81 20.51 -14.41
N LEU A 197 8.80 19.68 -14.06
CA LEU A 197 7.45 19.79 -14.61
C LEU A 197 6.48 20.26 -13.53
N ALA A 198 5.58 21.17 -13.91
CA ALA A 198 4.41 21.54 -13.13
C ALA A 198 3.15 21.44 -13.99
N VAL A 199 2.00 21.20 -13.35
CA VAL A 199 0.71 20.99 -14.02
C VAL A 199 -0.27 22.10 -13.68
N LEU A 200 -0.94 22.64 -14.69
CA LEU A 200 -2.14 23.46 -14.54
C LEU A 200 -3.35 22.54 -14.43
N GLY A 201 -4.01 22.51 -13.29
CA GLY A 201 -5.21 21.73 -13.05
C GLY A 201 -6.49 22.46 -13.42
N SER A 202 -7.54 21.71 -13.76
CA SER A 202 -8.87 22.24 -14.06
C SER A 202 -9.51 22.92 -12.86
N PRO A 203 -10.01 24.16 -13.01
CA PRO A 203 -10.82 24.83 -11.99
C PRO A 203 -12.29 24.36 -11.98
N HIS A 204 -12.71 23.57 -12.97
CA HIS A 204 -14.08 23.11 -13.15
C HIS A 204 -14.23 21.62 -12.94
N PRO A 205 -15.34 21.12 -12.38
CA PRO A 205 -15.60 19.69 -12.25
C PRO A 205 -15.91 19.01 -13.61
N HIS A 206 -16.46 19.77 -14.57
CA HIS A 206 -16.74 19.30 -15.91
C HIS A 206 -16.65 20.47 -16.89
N ALA A 207 -15.80 20.37 -17.89
CA ALA A 207 -15.62 21.41 -18.88
C ALA A 207 -14.99 20.86 -20.18
N ARG A 208 -15.13 21.61 -21.27
CA ARG A 208 -14.40 21.41 -22.51
C ARG A 208 -13.50 22.63 -22.77
N ILE A 209 -12.26 22.40 -23.10
CA ILE A 209 -11.32 23.45 -23.53
C ILE A 209 -11.75 23.93 -24.94
N ARG A 210 -12.18 25.17 -25.06
CA ARG A 210 -12.47 25.82 -26.38
C ARG A 210 -11.17 26.24 -27.03
N SER A 211 -10.34 26.97 -26.26
CA SER A 211 -9.02 27.39 -26.69
C SER A 211 -8.06 27.48 -25.51
N ILE A 212 -6.79 27.36 -25.80
CA ILE A 212 -5.69 27.52 -24.86
C ILE A 212 -4.61 28.39 -25.50
N ASP A 213 -4.23 29.45 -24.81
CA ASP A 213 -3.16 30.37 -25.18
C ASP A 213 -1.96 30.16 -24.23
N THR A 214 -0.83 29.75 -24.80
CA THR A 214 0.41 29.42 -24.11
C THR A 214 1.54 30.42 -24.34
N VAL A 215 1.33 31.43 -25.22
CA VAL A 215 2.38 32.36 -25.71
C VAL A 215 3.12 33.07 -24.57
N ALA A 216 2.39 33.57 -23.56
CA ALA A 216 3.00 34.24 -22.42
C ALA A 216 3.81 33.28 -21.53
N ALA A 217 3.34 32.05 -21.36
CA ALA A 217 4.03 31.00 -20.61
C ALA A 217 5.30 30.55 -21.33
N GLU A 218 5.24 30.35 -22.64
CA GLU A 218 6.38 29.95 -23.47
C GLU A 218 7.48 31.03 -23.52
N ALA A 219 7.09 32.33 -23.46
CA ALA A 219 8.02 33.44 -23.45
C ALA A 219 8.74 33.65 -22.12
N LEU A 220 8.34 32.99 -21.04
CA LEU A 220 8.98 33.15 -19.74
C LEU A 220 10.38 32.53 -19.75
N PRO A 221 11.47 33.28 -19.41
CA PRO A 221 12.80 32.74 -19.38
C PRO A 221 12.93 31.51 -18.47
N GLY A 222 13.54 30.44 -18.99
CA GLY A 222 13.71 29.17 -18.31
C GLY A 222 12.58 28.17 -18.56
N VAL A 223 11.56 28.51 -19.36
CA VAL A 223 10.57 27.56 -19.89
C VAL A 223 11.09 26.88 -21.16
N HIS A 224 10.95 25.57 -21.25
CA HIS A 224 11.42 24.75 -22.38
C HIS A 224 10.29 24.15 -23.20
N ALA A 225 9.14 23.87 -22.57
CA ALA A 225 7.95 23.40 -23.26
C ALA A 225 6.68 23.71 -22.43
N VAL A 226 5.57 23.97 -23.15
CA VAL A 226 4.22 24.00 -22.59
C VAL A 226 3.41 22.95 -23.35
N LEU A 227 3.02 21.88 -22.66
CA LEU A 227 2.33 20.73 -23.21
C LEU A 227 0.83 20.87 -22.95
N THR A 228 0.02 20.58 -23.96
CA THR A 228 -1.46 20.72 -23.93
C THR A 228 -2.10 19.52 -24.59
N TYR A 229 -3.45 19.46 -24.64
CA TYR A 229 -4.17 18.42 -25.37
C TYR A 229 -3.76 18.28 -26.86
N ARG A 230 -3.05 19.26 -27.42
CA ARG A 230 -2.52 19.20 -28.82
C ARG A 230 -1.29 18.29 -28.91
N ASP A 231 -0.61 18.07 -27.80
CA ASP A 231 0.59 17.24 -27.69
C ASP A 231 0.27 15.81 -27.24
N ASP A 232 -1.04 15.52 -26.97
CA ASP A 232 -1.49 14.19 -26.57
C ASP A 232 -1.18 13.15 -27.65
N PRO A 233 -0.64 11.97 -27.32
CA PRO A 233 -0.34 10.92 -28.31
C PRO A 233 -1.58 10.32 -29.00
N GLY A 234 -2.79 10.65 -28.53
CA GLY A 234 -4.05 10.23 -29.13
C GLY A 234 -4.52 8.83 -28.71
N VAL A 235 -3.79 8.15 -27.87
CA VAL A 235 -4.09 6.80 -27.41
C VAL A 235 -4.85 6.87 -26.07
N LEU A 236 -6.02 6.21 -26.02
CA LEU A 236 -6.73 6.00 -24.75
C LEU A 236 -6.08 4.87 -23.94
N PHE A 237 -6.06 5.04 -22.63
CA PHE A 237 -5.51 4.06 -21.71
C PHE A 237 -6.24 4.09 -20.37
N SER A 238 -5.91 3.16 -19.49
CA SER A 238 -6.30 3.20 -18.07
C SER A 238 -5.09 3.57 -17.23
N THR A 239 -5.26 4.45 -16.24
CA THR A 239 -4.19 4.71 -15.27
C THR A 239 -3.94 3.49 -14.37
N GLY A 240 -5.00 2.80 -13.95
CA GLY A 240 -4.93 1.52 -13.26
C GLY A 240 -4.59 0.39 -14.23
N ARG A 241 -3.63 -0.47 -13.84
CA ARG A 241 -3.19 -1.57 -14.70
C ARG A 241 -3.22 -2.90 -13.96
N HIS A 242 -3.76 -3.91 -14.69
CA HIS A 242 -3.68 -5.32 -14.34
C HIS A 242 -2.88 -6.09 -15.40
N GLU A 243 -2.55 -7.35 -15.12
CA GLU A 243 -1.96 -8.25 -16.13
C GLU A 243 -2.89 -8.37 -17.34
N SER A 244 -4.17 -8.61 -17.08
CA SER A 244 -5.20 -8.64 -18.12
C SER A 244 -5.83 -7.26 -18.34
N ARG A 245 -5.76 -6.74 -19.56
CA ARG A 245 -6.41 -5.49 -19.94
C ARG A 245 -7.95 -5.53 -19.91
N LEU A 246 -8.55 -6.71 -19.75
CA LEU A 246 -10.01 -6.85 -19.68
C LEU A 246 -10.58 -6.12 -18.45
N ASP A 247 -9.78 -5.94 -17.42
CA ASP A 247 -10.16 -5.27 -16.18
C ASP A 247 -9.83 -3.76 -16.18
N ASP A 248 -9.28 -3.22 -17.29
CA ASP A 248 -8.81 -1.85 -17.40
C ASP A 248 -9.61 -1.06 -18.45
N PRO A 249 -10.50 -0.13 -18.09
CA PRO A 249 -11.25 0.69 -19.06
C PRO A 249 -10.32 1.71 -19.73
N ASP A 250 -10.32 1.76 -21.07
CA ASP A 250 -9.58 2.77 -21.83
C ASP A 250 -10.38 4.07 -21.90
N ASP A 251 -10.29 4.89 -20.86
CA ASP A 251 -11.09 6.12 -20.74
C ASP A 251 -10.24 7.38 -20.53
N THR A 252 -8.93 7.22 -20.28
CA THR A 252 -7.99 8.29 -19.91
C THR A 252 -7.11 8.69 -21.11
N ARG A 253 -6.66 9.94 -21.15
CA ARG A 253 -5.61 10.50 -22.04
C ARG A 253 -4.52 11.15 -21.22
N VAL A 254 -3.31 11.28 -21.78
CA VAL A 254 -2.22 12.01 -21.14
C VAL A 254 -2.64 13.46 -20.86
N LEU A 255 -3.22 14.14 -21.86
CA LEU A 255 -3.80 15.48 -21.77
C LEU A 255 -5.10 15.51 -22.61
N ASP A 256 -6.25 15.65 -21.94
CA ASP A 256 -7.55 15.62 -22.59
C ASP A 256 -8.11 17.04 -22.81
N ARG A 257 -8.85 17.21 -23.87
CA ARG A 257 -9.63 18.42 -24.15
C ARG A 257 -10.91 18.49 -23.28
N VAL A 258 -11.42 17.33 -22.82
CA VAL A 258 -12.59 17.24 -21.93
C VAL A 258 -12.12 16.97 -20.51
N LEU A 259 -12.48 17.87 -19.62
CA LEU A 259 -12.12 17.84 -18.21
C LEU A 259 -13.31 17.32 -17.43
N ARG A 260 -13.10 16.30 -16.59
CA ARG A 260 -14.17 15.55 -15.94
C ARG A 260 -14.15 15.63 -14.41
N PHE A 261 -13.06 16.20 -13.82
CA PHE A 261 -12.99 16.50 -12.39
C PHE A 261 -12.10 17.71 -12.12
N ARG A 262 -12.25 18.33 -10.96
CA ARG A 262 -11.39 19.44 -10.51
C ARG A 262 -9.97 18.95 -10.24
N GLY A 263 -8.99 19.65 -10.80
CA GLY A 263 -7.58 19.26 -10.71
C GLY A 263 -7.10 18.39 -11.88
N GLN A 264 -7.99 17.93 -12.76
CA GLN A 264 -7.57 17.22 -13.98
C GLN A 264 -6.59 18.07 -14.79
N ARG A 265 -5.57 17.45 -15.36
CA ARG A 265 -4.50 18.07 -16.13
C ARG A 265 -5.05 18.85 -17.33
N VAL A 266 -4.77 20.16 -17.40
CA VAL A 266 -5.12 21.07 -18.53
C VAL A 266 -3.90 21.32 -19.39
N ALA A 267 -2.78 21.61 -18.76
CA ALA A 267 -1.48 21.81 -19.38
C ALA A 267 -0.36 21.38 -18.44
N ALA A 268 0.81 21.07 -19.00
CA ALA A 268 2.02 20.81 -18.23
C ALA A 268 3.15 21.70 -18.76
N VAL A 269 3.88 22.34 -17.85
CA VAL A 269 5.02 23.23 -18.18
C VAL A 269 6.31 22.58 -17.73
N VAL A 270 7.28 22.53 -18.64
CA VAL A 270 8.65 22.04 -18.40
C VAL A 270 9.59 23.22 -18.34
N ALA A 271 10.31 23.38 -17.21
CA ALA A 271 11.16 24.52 -16.96
C ALA A 271 12.42 24.16 -16.13
N ASP A 272 13.35 25.12 -16.01
CA ASP A 272 14.61 24.98 -15.25
C ASP A 272 14.40 24.76 -13.74
N SER A 273 13.22 25.10 -13.22
CA SER A 273 12.86 24.86 -11.80
C SER A 273 11.35 24.75 -11.65
N VAL A 274 10.92 24.08 -10.57
CA VAL A 274 9.49 23.98 -10.19
C VAL A 274 8.85 25.37 -10.10
N ARG A 275 9.54 26.35 -9.50
CA ARG A 275 9.04 27.72 -9.35
C ARG A 275 8.77 28.39 -10.71
N ILE A 276 9.67 28.23 -11.70
CA ILE A 276 9.48 28.80 -13.04
C ILE A 276 8.31 28.08 -13.73
N ALA A 277 8.23 26.76 -13.60
CA ALA A 277 7.14 25.98 -14.18
C ALA A 277 5.77 26.38 -13.61
N GLU A 278 5.65 26.59 -12.29
CA GLU A 278 4.44 27.08 -11.63
C GLU A 278 4.08 28.49 -12.05
N GLN A 279 5.06 29.39 -12.15
CA GLN A 279 4.84 30.74 -12.65
C GLN A 279 4.33 30.74 -14.10
N ALA A 280 4.89 29.90 -14.94
CA ALA A 280 4.43 29.74 -16.32
C ALA A 280 3.03 29.12 -16.41
N CYS A 281 2.68 28.15 -15.55
CA CYS A 281 1.30 27.65 -15.44
C CYS A 281 0.28 28.77 -15.18
N ALA A 282 0.64 29.76 -14.35
CA ALA A 282 -0.24 30.90 -14.06
C ALA A 282 -0.40 31.88 -15.24
N LEU A 283 0.46 31.81 -16.26
CA LEU A 283 0.39 32.62 -17.49
C LEU A 283 -0.36 31.93 -18.62
N VAL A 284 -0.77 30.68 -18.48
CA VAL A 284 -1.56 29.96 -19.46
C VAL A 284 -3.02 30.43 -19.35
N HIS A 285 -3.59 30.94 -20.44
CA HIS A 285 -4.99 31.36 -20.50
C HIS A 285 -5.84 30.32 -21.22
N VAL A 286 -6.93 29.90 -20.56
CA VAL A 286 -7.82 28.87 -21.10
C VAL A 286 -9.26 29.37 -21.16
N ASP A 287 -9.87 29.24 -22.32
CA ASP A 287 -11.30 29.46 -22.51
C ASP A 287 -12.03 28.12 -22.36
N TYR A 288 -12.92 28.07 -21.35
CA TYR A 288 -13.65 26.87 -21.00
C TYR A 288 -15.12 26.98 -21.41
N GLU A 289 -15.63 25.91 -21.98
CA GLU A 289 -17.07 25.62 -22.00
C GLU A 289 -17.37 24.77 -20.77
N VAL A 290 -18.01 25.41 -19.77
CA VAL A 290 -18.39 24.69 -18.53
C VAL A 290 -19.60 23.82 -18.87
N LEU A 291 -19.54 22.56 -18.46
CA LEU A 291 -20.56 21.53 -18.66
C LEU A 291 -21.24 21.20 -17.34
N ASP A 292 -22.45 20.63 -17.42
CA ASP A 292 -23.14 20.10 -16.25
C ASP A 292 -22.34 18.97 -15.61
N SER A 293 -22.35 18.91 -14.29
CA SER A 293 -21.63 17.91 -13.51
C SER A 293 -22.54 17.13 -12.58
N VAL A 294 -22.18 15.88 -12.29
CA VAL A 294 -22.89 15.01 -11.35
C VAL A 294 -21.90 14.40 -10.35
N HIS A 295 -22.23 14.50 -9.06
CA HIS A 295 -21.35 14.09 -7.96
C HIS A 295 -21.90 12.93 -7.13
N ASP A 296 -23.19 12.66 -7.23
CA ASP A 296 -23.85 11.54 -6.55
C ASP A 296 -23.96 10.34 -7.53
N PRO A 297 -23.45 9.14 -7.19
CA PRO A 297 -23.47 7.99 -8.08
C PRO A 297 -24.89 7.49 -8.38
N ASP A 298 -25.84 7.63 -7.46
CA ASP A 298 -27.23 7.27 -7.71
C ASP A 298 -27.89 8.25 -8.69
N ALA A 299 -27.53 9.52 -8.63
CA ALA A 299 -27.99 10.51 -9.60
C ALA A 299 -27.34 10.32 -10.96
N ALA A 300 -26.06 9.95 -10.99
CA ALA A 300 -25.27 9.80 -12.22
C ALA A 300 -25.81 8.71 -13.18
N ARG A 301 -26.41 7.65 -12.64
CA ARG A 301 -26.96 6.54 -13.44
C ARG A 301 -28.43 6.74 -13.86
N ARG A 302 -29.06 7.87 -13.48
CA ARG A 302 -30.46 8.15 -13.86
C ARG A 302 -30.56 8.62 -15.30
N PRO A 303 -31.67 8.35 -16.00
CA PRO A 303 -31.92 8.89 -17.33
C PRO A 303 -31.82 10.43 -17.32
N GLY A 304 -31.08 11.01 -18.29
CA GLY A 304 -30.88 12.44 -18.40
C GLY A 304 -29.74 13.02 -17.58
N ALA A 305 -29.00 12.21 -16.81
CA ALA A 305 -27.79 12.67 -16.15
C ALA A 305 -26.68 13.05 -17.15
N PRO A 306 -25.79 14.00 -16.81
CA PRO A 306 -24.61 14.27 -17.62
C PRO A 306 -23.77 13.01 -17.82
N LEU A 307 -23.39 12.70 -19.06
CA LEU A 307 -22.58 11.52 -19.38
C LEU A 307 -21.10 11.91 -19.40
N LEU A 308 -20.28 11.22 -18.60
CA LEU A 308 -18.85 11.49 -18.52
C LEU A 308 -18.09 10.87 -19.71
N HIS A 309 -18.50 9.67 -20.10
CA HIS A 309 -17.86 8.88 -21.17
C HIS A 309 -18.89 8.35 -22.18
N GLY A 310 -19.97 9.12 -22.42
CA GLY A 310 -21.05 8.73 -23.34
C GLY A 310 -20.64 8.65 -24.82
N ASP A 311 -19.45 9.14 -25.16
CA ASP A 311 -18.82 9.02 -26.47
C ASP A 311 -18.09 7.68 -26.68
N LYS A 312 -18.00 6.85 -25.65
CA LYS A 312 -17.25 5.58 -25.64
C LYS A 312 -18.19 4.38 -25.77
N THR A 313 -17.62 3.22 -26.11
CA THR A 313 -18.35 1.96 -26.30
C THR A 313 -17.82 0.85 -25.41
N THR A 314 -18.65 -0.12 -25.07
CA THR A 314 -18.25 -1.29 -24.30
C THR A 314 -17.21 -2.12 -25.04
N ALA A 315 -17.39 -2.34 -26.32
CA ALA A 315 -16.54 -3.20 -27.12
C ALA A 315 -15.10 -2.68 -27.28
N GLU A 316 -14.95 -1.35 -27.47
CA GLU A 316 -13.64 -0.74 -27.72
C GLU A 316 -12.95 -0.27 -26.43
N HIS A 317 -13.74 0.17 -25.43
CA HIS A 317 -13.21 0.88 -24.27
C HIS A 317 -13.40 0.08 -22.96
N ARG A 318 -14.06 -1.07 -23.00
CA ARG A 318 -14.32 -1.94 -21.83
C ARG A 318 -15.08 -1.24 -20.69
N ILE A 319 -16.01 -0.34 -21.06
CA ILE A 319 -16.93 0.32 -20.14
C ILE A 319 -18.28 -0.39 -20.24
N GLY A 320 -18.86 -0.82 -19.13
CA GLY A 320 -20.08 -1.65 -19.11
C GLY A 320 -21.27 -0.99 -19.78
N GLU A 321 -21.75 0.16 -19.25
CA GLU A 321 -22.89 0.90 -19.79
C GLU A 321 -22.59 2.41 -19.84
N PRO A 322 -21.85 2.90 -20.87
CA PRO A 322 -21.49 4.33 -20.96
C PRO A 322 -22.68 5.28 -20.93
N ALA A 323 -23.84 4.85 -21.48
CA ALA A 323 -25.08 5.62 -21.51
C ALA A 323 -25.75 5.79 -20.12
N ARG A 324 -25.27 5.07 -19.10
CA ARG A 324 -25.71 5.17 -17.71
C ARG A 324 -24.60 5.56 -16.74
N ASN A 325 -23.44 5.97 -17.23
CA ASN A 325 -22.24 6.19 -16.40
C ASN A 325 -21.81 4.95 -15.59
N VAL A 326 -22.12 3.73 -16.01
CA VAL A 326 -21.75 2.50 -15.33
C VAL A 326 -20.50 1.91 -15.95
N VAL A 327 -19.45 1.77 -15.14
CA VAL A 327 -18.16 1.18 -15.54
C VAL A 327 -18.26 -0.32 -15.63
N ALA A 328 -18.85 -0.93 -14.58
CA ALA A 328 -19.07 -2.36 -14.47
C ALA A 328 -20.29 -2.65 -13.62
N SER A 329 -20.91 -3.79 -13.83
CA SER A 329 -22.03 -4.29 -13.04
C SER A 329 -21.94 -5.80 -12.83
N LEU A 330 -22.49 -6.28 -11.73
CA LEU A 330 -22.71 -7.68 -11.42
C LEU A 330 -24.13 -7.84 -10.84
N HIS A 331 -24.96 -8.62 -11.51
CA HIS A 331 -26.30 -8.96 -11.05
C HIS A 331 -26.51 -10.46 -11.15
N GLY A 332 -26.76 -11.13 -10.03
CA GLY A 332 -26.96 -12.57 -10.02
C GLY A 332 -27.39 -13.10 -8.67
N GLY A 333 -27.79 -14.37 -8.64
CA GLY A 333 -28.19 -15.01 -7.40
C GLY A 333 -28.51 -16.49 -7.54
N THR A 334 -28.57 -17.20 -6.43
CA THR A 334 -28.76 -18.65 -6.35
C THR A 334 -30.22 -19.08 -6.09
N GLY A 335 -31.15 -18.12 -5.93
CA GLY A 335 -32.58 -18.41 -5.66
C GLY A 335 -33.41 -17.16 -5.46
N ASP A 336 -34.63 -17.31 -5.00
CA ASP A 336 -35.55 -16.21 -4.69
C ASP A 336 -35.31 -15.66 -3.28
N VAL A 337 -34.58 -14.56 -3.23
CA VAL A 337 -34.18 -13.91 -1.97
C VAL A 337 -35.36 -13.32 -1.21
N GLU A 338 -36.40 -12.83 -1.91
CA GLU A 338 -37.60 -12.27 -1.27
C GLU A 338 -38.40 -13.33 -0.53
N THR A 339 -38.62 -14.47 -1.18
CA THR A 339 -39.28 -15.63 -0.55
C THR A 339 -38.47 -16.16 0.63
N ALA A 340 -37.14 -16.27 0.49
CA ALA A 340 -36.28 -16.77 1.57
C ALA A 340 -36.26 -15.83 2.79
N LEU A 341 -36.15 -14.51 2.57
CA LEU A 341 -36.21 -13.51 3.66
C LEU A 341 -37.56 -13.53 4.37
N SER A 342 -38.66 -13.63 3.61
CA SER A 342 -40.00 -13.69 4.20
C SER A 342 -40.26 -14.92 5.04
N ALA A 343 -39.56 -16.03 4.78
CA ALA A 343 -39.65 -17.30 5.51
C ALA A 343 -38.71 -17.37 6.71
N SER A 344 -37.72 -16.43 6.83
CA SER A 344 -36.75 -16.43 7.91
C SER A 344 -37.36 -16.12 9.27
N ALA A 345 -36.81 -16.68 10.34
CA ALA A 345 -37.23 -16.41 11.72
C ALA A 345 -36.80 -15.02 12.21
N ALA A 346 -35.64 -14.54 11.73
CA ALA A 346 -35.16 -13.20 11.97
C ALA A 346 -34.52 -12.62 10.70
N THR A 347 -34.63 -11.30 10.51
CA THR A 347 -34.07 -10.60 9.37
C THR A 347 -33.44 -9.28 9.78
N VAL A 348 -32.38 -8.89 9.10
CA VAL A 348 -31.74 -7.57 9.16
C VAL A 348 -31.78 -6.92 7.79
N ASP A 349 -32.09 -5.62 7.73
CA ASP A 349 -32.05 -4.81 6.51
C ASP A 349 -31.41 -3.46 6.87
N GLY A 350 -30.22 -3.18 6.36
CA GLY A 350 -29.46 -1.98 6.65
C GLY A 350 -28.69 -1.45 5.45
N VAL A 351 -28.37 -0.16 5.50
CA VAL A 351 -27.55 0.52 4.47
C VAL A 351 -26.31 1.12 5.14
N TRP A 352 -25.15 0.61 4.76
CA TRP A 352 -23.85 1.06 5.25
C TRP A 352 -23.14 1.92 4.21
N THR A 353 -22.46 2.98 4.67
CA THR A 353 -21.74 3.88 3.78
C THR A 353 -20.30 4.08 4.25
N THR A 354 -19.38 4.13 3.27
CA THR A 354 -17.97 4.41 3.52
C THR A 354 -17.51 5.65 2.75
N GLY A 355 -16.63 6.45 3.36
CA GLY A 355 -16.07 7.64 2.74
C GLY A 355 -14.85 7.40 1.86
N ARG A 356 -14.36 8.44 1.19
CA ARG A 356 -13.10 8.45 0.46
C ARG A 356 -11.94 8.46 1.44
N VAL A 357 -10.93 7.62 1.22
CA VAL A 357 -9.73 7.53 2.06
C VAL A 357 -8.49 7.62 1.18
N SER A 358 -7.54 8.50 1.55
CA SER A 358 -6.25 8.62 0.88
C SER A 358 -5.26 7.57 1.39
N HIS A 359 -4.40 7.07 0.52
CA HIS A 359 -3.28 6.19 0.86
C HIS A 359 -2.36 6.83 1.89
N ALA A 360 -2.17 8.15 1.78
CA ALA A 360 -1.33 8.93 2.66
C ALA A 360 0.11 8.39 2.79
N ALA A 361 0.63 7.77 1.70
CA ALA A 361 2.03 7.40 1.62
C ALA A 361 2.90 8.65 1.85
N LEU A 362 3.97 8.52 2.65
CA LEU A 362 4.77 9.72 2.96
C LEU A 362 5.64 10.16 1.79
N GLU A 363 6.18 9.24 1.00
CA GLU A 363 6.70 9.57 -0.31
C GLU A 363 5.54 9.83 -1.27
N THR A 364 5.56 10.97 -1.96
CA THR A 364 4.56 11.31 -2.97
C THR A 364 4.84 10.59 -4.30
N HIS A 365 3.88 10.58 -5.23
CA HIS A 365 4.12 10.10 -6.59
C HIS A 365 5.19 10.96 -7.25
N ALA A 366 6.14 10.30 -7.89
CA ALA A 366 7.25 11.01 -8.54
C ALA A 366 7.90 10.15 -9.61
N THR A 367 8.33 10.81 -10.69
CA THR A 367 9.08 10.20 -11.79
C THR A 367 10.19 11.13 -12.25
N ARG A 368 11.38 10.57 -12.49
CA ARG A 368 12.45 11.19 -13.25
C ARG A 368 12.69 10.37 -14.51
N GLY A 369 12.64 11.01 -15.67
CA GLY A 369 12.80 10.35 -16.98
C GLY A 369 13.94 10.97 -17.79
N TRP A 370 14.63 10.14 -18.59
CA TRP A 370 15.70 10.55 -19.48
C TRP A 370 15.88 9.53 -20.61
N VAL A 371 16.68 9.90 -21.63
CA VAL A 371 17.14 8.96 -22.66
C VAL A 371 18.57 8.54 -22.31
N ASP A 372 18.81 7.23 -22.23
CA ASP A 372 20.15 6.70 -21.93
C ASP A 372 21.09 6.76 -23.17
N PRO A 373 22.40 6.45 -23.03
CA PRO A 373 23.34 6.46 -24.15
C PRO A 373 23.01 5.49 -25.27
N ASP A 374 22.20 4.45 -25.00
CA ASP A 374 21.77 3.44 -25.98
C ASP A 374 20.47 3.88 -26.68
N GLY A 375 19.94 5.06 -26.34
CA GLY A 375 18.73 5.64 -26.92
C GLY A 375 17.45 5.16 -26.31
N ARG A 376 17.48 4.42 -25.17
CA ARG A 376 16.30 3.95 -24.47
C ARG A 376 15.72 5.03 -23.56
N LEU A 377 14.41 5.11 -23.48
CA LEU A 377 13.73 5.87 -22.45
C LEU A 377 13.88 5.15 -21.10
N VAL A 378 14.42 5.83 -20.11
CA VAL A 378 14.53 5.34 -18.75
C VAL A 378 13.62 6.15 -17.84
N LEU A 379 12.79 5.46 -17.05
CA LEU A 379 11.91 6.06 -16.05
C LEU A 379 12.29 5.51 -14.67
N ARG A 380 12.79 6.38 -13.80
CA ARG A 380 12.92 6.09 -12.37
C ARG A 380 11.70 6.64 -11.66
N THR A 381 10.86 5.76 -11.12
CA THR A 381 9.53 6.14 -10.67
C THR A 381 9.12 5.44 -9.38
N ALA A 382 8.24 6.09 -8.60
CA ALA A 382 7.65 5.58 -7.37
C ALA A 382 6.48 4.64 -7.69
N THR A 383 6.77 3.46 -8.24
CA THR A 383 5.76 2.51 -8.68
C THR A 383 5.85 1.15 -7.98
N GLN A 384 4.70 0.48 -7.84
CA GLN A 384 4.59 -0.92 -7.41
C GLN A 384 4.65 -1.89 -8.58
N VAL A 385 4.56 -1.40 -9.84
CA VAL A 385 4.30 -2.22 -11.05
C VAL A 385 5.22 -1.83 -12.23
N PRO A 386 6.55 -1.91 -12.08
CA PRO A 386 7.48 -1.36 -13.09
C PRO A 386 7.28 -1.96 -14.48
N PHE A 387 6.96 -3.24 -14.62
CA PHE A 387 6.76 -3.90 -15.91
C PHE A 387 5.45 -3.44 -16.59
N LEU A 388 4.36 -3.33 -15.84
CA LEU A 388 3.10 -2.81 -16.38
C LEU A 388 3.22 -1.34 -16.77
N VAL A 389 4.01 -0.54 -16.04
CA VAL A 389 4.36 0.84 -16.44
C VAL A 389 5.12 0.85 -17.76
N ARG A 390 6.17 0.01 -17.90
CA ARG A 390 6.95 -0.13 -19.13
C ARG A 390 6.05 -0.42 -20.34
N ASP A 391 5.22 -1.44 -20.19
CA ASP A 391 4.41 -1.97 -21.29
C ASP A 391 3.31 -0.95 -21.69
N GLU A 392 2.72 -0.25 -20.73
CA GLU A 392 1.71 0.75 -21.03
C GLU A 392 2.31 2.04 -21.61
N ILE A 393 3.45 2.51 -21.10
CA ILE A 393 4.18 3.64 -21.68
C ILE A 393 4.59 3.32 -23.12
N ALA A 394 5.13 2.12 -23.37
CA ALA A 394 5.50 1.69 -24.71
C ALA A 394 4.28 1.71 -25.64
N ARG A 395 3.12 1.25 -25.19
CA ARG A 395 1.87 1.25 -25.98
C ARG A 395 1.36 2.67 -26.23
N VAL A 396 1.26 3.50 -25.22
CA VAL A 396 0.70 4.86 -25.33
C VAL A 396 1.54 5.74 -26.26
N PHE A 397 2.87 5.61 -26.20
CA PHE A 397 3.79 6.41 -27.01
C PHE A 397 4.31 5.69 -28.28
N SER A 398 3.74 4.51 -28.59
CA SER A 398 4.15 3.69 -29.74
C SER A 398 5.67 3.41 -29.78
N LEU A 399 6.24 3.08 -28.62
CA LEU A 399 7.63 2.70 -28.44
C LEU A 399 7.77 1.16 -28.43
N ASP A 400 8.95 0.66 -28.78
CA ASP A 400 9.30 -0.73 -28.49
C ASP A 400 9.45 -0.92 -26.97
N PRO A 401 8.80 -1.90 -26.33
CA PRO A 401 9.02 -2.19 -24.90
C PRO A 401 10.51 -2.40 -24.54
N ALA A 402 11.31 -2.95 -25.43
CA ALA A 402 12.78 -3.07 -25.25
C ALA A 402 13.50 -1.72 -25.24
N GLY A 403 12.89 -0.69 -25.84
CA GLY A 403 13.36 0.69 -25.82
C GLY A 403 12.95 1.48 -24.57
N VAL A 404 12.25 0.85 -23.62
CA VAL A 404 11.82 1.47 -22.36
C VAL A 404 12.33 0.68 -21.18
N ARG A 405 13.05 1.33 -20.26
CA ARG A 405 13.48 0.76 -18.97
C ARG A 405 12.77 1.50 -17.84
N VAL A 406 12.20 0.75 -16.91
CA VAL A 406 11.55 1.29 -15.71
C VAL A 406 12.28 0.76 -14.48
N VAL A 407 12.64 1.66 -13.57
CA VAL A 407 13.37 1.35 -12.34
C VAL A 407 12.60 1.93 -11.16
N ALA A 408 12.20 1.09 -10.24
CA ALA A 408 11.73 1.51 -8.92
C ALA A 408 12.82 1.18 -7.89
N LYS A 409 13.35 2.19 -7.23
CA LYS A 409 14.19 1.98 -6.03
C LYS A 409 13.27 1.63 -4.85
N ARG A 410 13.74 1.71 -3.61
CA ARG A 410 12.86 1.57 -2.47
C ARG A 410 11.78 2.65 -2.52
N VAL A 411 10.52 2.25 -2.35
CA VAL A 411 9.38 3.16 -2.42
C VAL A 411 8.88 3.48 -1.02
N GLY A 412 8.63 4.75 -0.73
CA GLY A 412 8.24 5.25 0.60
C GLY A 412 6.76 5.08 0.93
N GLY A 413 6.25 3.85 0.77
CA GLY A 413 4.84 3.46 0.93
C GLY A 413 4.09 3.48 -0.39
N GLY A 414 3.14 2.55 -0.54
CA GLY A 414 2.31 2.43 -1.74
C GLY A 414 0.85 2.15 -1.43
N PHE A 415 0.55 1.06 -0.74
CA PHE A 415 -0.78 0.64 -0.29
C PHE A 415 -1.81 0.44 -1.42
N GLY A 416 -1.35 0.26 -2.65
CA GLY A 416 -2.16 0.20 -3.87
C GLY A 416 -2.16 1.51 -4.67
N GLY A 417 -1.89 2.68 -4.07
CA GLY A 417 -1.94 3.97 -4.76
C GLY A 417 -0.85 4.17 -5.81
N LYS A 418 0.28 3.47 -5.68
CA LYS A 418 1.39 3.53 -6.64
C LYS A 418 1.37 2.37 -7.67
N GLN A 419 0.18 1.86 -7.93
CA GLN A 419 -0.14 0.87 -8.95
C GLN A 419 -0.68 1.54 -10.23
N GLU A 420 -0.72 2.86 -10.27
CA GLU A 420 -1.31 3.69 -11.32
C GLU A 420 -0.27 4.53 -12.03
N LEU A 421 -0.53 4.87 -13.32
CA LEU A 421 0.26 5.83 -14.09
C LEU A 421 -0.23 7.24 -13.78
N LEU A 422 0.52 7.98 -12.97
CA LEU A 422 0.13 9.34 -12.58
C LEU A 422 1.17 10.41 -12.91
N THR A 423 2.42 10.03 -13.06
CA THR A 423 3.53 10.95 -13.35
C THR A 423 4.37 10.50 -14.55
N GLU A 424 4.36 9.20 -14.83
CA GLU A 424 5.21 8.55 -15.84
C GLU A 424 4.88 8.98 -17.27
N ASP A 425 3.59 9.08 -17.58
CA ASP A 425 3.07 9.48 -18.88
C ASP A 425 3.43 10.94 -19.23
N LEU A 426 3.25 11.87 -18.29
CA LEU A 426 3.63 13.27 -18.50
C LEU A 426 5.15 13.46 -18.59
N VAL A 427 5.92 12.73 -17.74
CA VAL A 427 7.38 12.77 -17.81
C VAL A 427 7.86 12.21 -19.15
N THR A 428 7.28 11.11 -19.62
CA THR A 428 7.59 10.55 -20.95
C THR A 428 7.33 11.56 -22.06
N LEU A 429 6.14 12.16 -22.08
CA LEU A 429 5.80 13.20 -23.07
C LEU A 429 6.81 14.36 -23.05
N ALA A 430 7.19 14.83 -21.85
CA ALA A 430 8.13 15.91 -21.67
C ALA A 430 9.56 15.55 -22.11
N VAL A 431 10.02 14.33 -21.80
CA VAL A 431 11.34 13.82 -22.25
C VAL A 431 11.38 13.71 -23.77
N LEU A 432 10.36 13.12 -24.39
CA LEU A 432 10.28 12.98 -25.86
C LEU A 432 10.22 14.35 -26.56
N ARG A 433 9.56 15.34 -25.93
CA ARG A 433 9.44 16.70 -26.48
C ARG A 433 10.73 17.52 -26.36
N THR A 434 11.45 17.38 -25.24
CA THR A 434 12.62 18.23 -24.94
C THR A 434 13.97 17.55 -25.24
N GLY A 435 14.01 16.22 -25.31
CA GLY A 435 15.25 15.44 -25.40
C GLY A 435 16.12 15.54 -24.15
N ARG A 436 15.57 16.00 -22.99
CA ARG A 436 16.30 16.28 -21.75
C ARG A 436 15.78 15.45 -20.59
N THR A 437 16.57 15.38 -19.52
CA THR A 437 16.12 14.79 -18.26
C THR A 437 15.03 15.66 -17.64
N VAL A 438 13.87 15.07 -17.33
CA VAL A 438 12.71 15.74 -16.75
C VAL A 438 12.29 15.03 -15.47
N GLN A 439 11.92 15.79 -14.45
CA GLN A 439 11.37 15.31 -13.19
C GLN A 439 10.00 15.92 -12.94
N PHE A 440 9.07 15.08 -12.48
CA PHE A 440 7.79 15.49 -11.94
C PHE A 440 7.57 14.83 -10.60
N GLU A 441 7.16 15.59 -9.61
CA GLU A 441 6.86 15.13 -8.26
C GLU A 441 5.57 15.79 -7.79
N PHE A 442 4.60 14.99 -7.34
CA PHE A 442 3.39 15.52 -6.72
C PHE A 442 3.72 16.28 -5.43
N SER A 443 3.08 17.40 -5.22
CA SER A 443 2.99 18.00 -3.90
C SER A 443 2.11 17.13 -2.99
N ARG A 444 2.20 17.34 -1.67
CA ARG A 444 1.26 16.65 -0.75
C ARG A 444 -0.20 17.03 -1.04
N ARG A 445 -0.44 18.21 -1.55
CA ARG A 445 -1.76 18.65 -1.96
C ARG A 445 -2.26 17.85 -3.17
N ASP A 446 -1.41 17.61 -4.15
CA ASP A 446 -1.77 16.80 -5.32
C ASP A 446 -2.16 15.37 -4.91
N GLU A 447 -1.46 14.78 -3.91
CA GLU A 447 -1.82 13.47 -3.35
C GLU A 447 -3.24 13.41 -2.78
N PHE A 448 -3.78 14.54 -2.30
CA PHE A 448 -5.16 14.60 -1.79
C PHE A 448 -6.17 15.05 -2.85
N THR A 449 -5.74 15.81 -3.87
CA THR A 449 -6.67 16.48 -4.81
C THR A 449 -6.65 15.90 -6.22
N VAL A 450 -5.64 15.08 -6.57
CA VAL A 450 -5.46 14.52 -7.92
C VAL A 450 -5.21 13.01 -7.88
N ALA A 451 -4.45 12.49 -6.89
CA ALA A 451 -4.21 11.07 -6.80
C ALA A 451 -5.50 10.30 -6.42
N PRO A 452 -5.69 9.09 -6.96
CA PRO A 452 -6.86 8.28 -6.67
C PRO A 452 -6.99 7.95 -5.16
N THR A 453 -8.23 7.75 -4.74
CA THR A 453 -8.58 7.41 -3.36
C THR A 453 -9.26 6.06 -3.29
N ARG A 454 -9.47 5.52 -2.06
CA ARG A 454 -10.37 4.39 -1.86
C ARG A 454 -11.76 4.76 -2.37
N HIS A 455 -12.43 3.83 -3.04
CA HIS A 455 -13.79 3.99 -3.54
C HIS A 455 -14.79 4.19 -2.40
N PRO A 456 -15.56 5.27 -2.36
CA PRO A 456 -16.74 5.36 -1.51
C PRO A 456 -17.78 4.34 -1.96
N MET A 457 -18.44 3.70 -1.00
CA MET A 457 -19.47 2.71 -1.28
C MET A 457 -20.71 2.95 -0.44
N ARG A 458 -21.88 2.68 -1.04
CA ARG A 458 -23.15 2.46 -0.37
C ARG A 458 -23.50 0.99 -0.53
N VAL A 459 -23.61 0.28 0.56
CA VAL A 459 -23.87 -1.15 0.59
C VAL A 459 -25.11 -1.42 1.42
N ARG A 460 -26.20 -1.89 0.80
CA ARG A 460 -27.35 -2.43 1.50
C ARG A 460 -27.17 -3.92 1.69
N VAL A 461 -27.33 -4.40 2.89
CA VAL A 461 -27.31 -5.82 3.21
C VAL A 461 -28.66 -6.20 3.79
N ARG A 462 -29.28 -7.24 3.21
CA ARG A 462 -30.46 -7.91 3.74
C ARG A 462 -30.06 -9.34 4.08
N LEU A 463 -30.24 -9.72 5.32
CA LEU A 463 -29.78 -10.99 5.85
C LEU A 463 -30.92 -11.66 6.59
N GLY A 464 -31.09 -12.96 6.38
CA GLY A 464 -32.12 -13.77 7.05
C GLY A 464 -31.52 -15.04 7.64
N ALA A 465 -32.09 -15.50 8.76
CA ALA A 465 -31.75 -16.78 9.36
C ALA A 465 -32.96 -17.47 9.99
N ASP A 466 -32.84 -18.79 10.15
CA ASP A 466 -33.77 -19.60 10.94
C ASP A 466 -33.56 -19.34 12.44
N ALA A 467 -34.50 -19.86 13.26
CA ALA A 467 -34.47 -19.66 14.71
C ALA A 467 -33.24 -20.25 15.40
N ASP A 468 -32.57 -21.22 14.79
CA ASP A 468 -31.31 -21.78 15.27
C ASP A 468 -30.07 -20.98 14.81
N GLY A 469 -30.25 -19.92 14.01
CA GLY A 469 -29.17 -19.07 13.49
C GLY A 469 -28.58 -19.56 12.18
N THR A 470 -29.12 -20.58 11.52
CA THR A 470 -28.68 -20.97 10.17
C THR A 470 -29.12 -19.94 9.14
N LEU A 471 -28.19 -19.39 8.35
CA LEU A 471 -28.51 -18.39 7.32
C LEU A 471 -29.39 -18.97 6.23
N THR A 472 -30.45 -18.26 5.89
CA THR A 472 -31.44 -18.62 4.86
C THR A 472 -31.31 -17.75 3.61
N ALA A 473 -30.97 -16.47 3.78
CA ALA A 473 -30.83 -15.51 2.68
C ALA A 473 -29.74 -14.48 2.96
N LEU A 474 -29.00 -14.09 1.90
CA LEU A 474 -28.06 -12.98 1.90
C LEU A 474 -28.21 -12.19 0.59
N HIS A 475 -28.61 -10.92 0.69
CA HIS A 475 -28.65 -9.98 -0.43
C HIS A 475 -27.71 -8.82 -0.16
N VAL A 476 -26.80 -8.57 -1.11
CA VAL A 476 -25.87 -7.42 -1.12
C VAL A 476 -26.19 -6.54 -2.32
N ASP A 477 -26.62 -5.29 -2.09
CA ASP A 477 -26.84 -4.27 -3.11
C ASP A 477 -25.80 -3.16 -2.91
N GLN A 478 -24.86 -3.01 -3.87
CA GLN A 478 -23.71 -2.14 -3.77
C GLN A 478 -23.71 -1.09 -4.89
N THR A 479 -23.55 0.16 -4.52
CA THR A 479 -23.20 1.27 -5.43
C THR A 479 -21.83 1.81 -5.03
N MET A 480 -20.90 1.85 -6.00
CA MET A 480 -19.53 2.30 -5.81
C MET A 480 -19.24 3.52 -6.68
N ASP A 481 -18.71 4.60 -6.09
CA ASP A 481 -18.27 5.80 -6.81
C ASP A 481 -16.81 5.64 -7.27
N THR A 482 -16.59 5.47 -8.58
CA THR A 482 -15.25 5.40 -9.15
C THR A 482 -14.66 6.79 -9.50
N GLY A 483 -15.46 7.86 -9.35
CA GLY A 483 -15.07 9.21 -9.77
C GLY A 483 -15.05 9.36 -11.30
N ALA A 484 -14.20 10.26 -11.77
CA ALA A 484 -14.22 10.69 -13.18
C ALA A 484 -13.63 9.67 -14.17
N TYR A 485 -12.90 8.69 -13.70
CA TYR A 485 -12.25 7.66 -14.52
C TYR A 485 -12.41 6.27 -13.88
N GLY A 486 -12.51 5.25 -14.74
CA GLY A 486 -12.81 3.88 -14.32
C GLY A 486 -11.65 3.18 -13.62
N ASN A 487 -10.47 3.36 -14.10
CA ASN A 487 -9.21 2.90 -13.54
C ASN A 487 -9.31 1.48 -12.91
N HIS A 488 -9.24 1.29 -11.60
CA HIS A 488 -9.44 0.02 -10.91
C HIS A 488 -10.91 -0.32 -10.59
N GLY A 489 -11.88 0.49 -11.06
CA GLY A 489 -13.29 0.35 -10.68
C GLY A 489 -13.92 -0.98 -11.03
N ILE A 490 -13.51 -1.63 -12.14
CA ILE A 490 -13.97 -2.96 -12.53
C ILE A 490 -13.50 -3.98 -11.49
N GLY A 491 -12.18 -4.09 -11.30
CA GLY A 491 -11.59 -5.08 -10.41
C GLY A 491 -12.02 -4.92 -8.94
N VAL A 492 -12.06 -3.67 -8.43
CA VAL A 492 -12.50 -3.38 -7.06
C VAL A 492 -13.95 -3.79 -6.84
N MET A 493 -14.85 -3.54 -7.81
CA MET A 493 -16.25 -3.93 -7.67
C MET A 493 -16.41 -5.45 -7.59
N PHE A 494 -15.84 -6.20 -8.55
CA PHE A 494 -15.95 -7.66 -8.54
C PHE A 494 -15.31 -8.29 -7.29
N HIS A 495 -14.12 -7.83 -6.92
CA HIS A 495 -13.42 -8.36 -5.75
C HIS A 495 -14.16 -8.05 -4.43
N SER A 496 -14.77 -6.87 -4.32
CA SER A 496 -15.44 -6.45 -3.09
C SER A 496 -16.61 -7.36 -2.70
N VAL A 497 -17.33 -7.92 -3.66
CA VAL A 497 -18.48 -8.81 -3.45
C VAL A 497 -18.16 -10.30 -3.67
N SER A 498 -16.89 -10.66 -3.86
CA SER A 498 -16.44 -12.04 -4.05
C SER A 498 -16.30 -12.76 -2.71
N GLU A 499 -15.13 -12.72 -2.10
CA GLU A 499 -14.83 -13.47 -0.89
C GLU A 499 -15.65 -13.00 0.32
N SER A 500 -16.08 -11.74 0.36
CA SER A 500 -16.97 -11.19 1.39
C SER A 500 -18.33 -11.91 1.43
N VAL A 501 -18.84 -12.33 0.27
CA VAL A 501 -20.09 -13.08 0.13
C VAL A 501 -19.85 -14.58 0.21
N ALA A 502 -18.74 -15.06 -0.39
CA ALA A 502 -18.44 -16.49 -0.46
C ALA A 502 -18.07 -17.11 0.89
N VAL A 503 -17.55 -16.33 1.87
CA VAL A 503 -17.12 -16.82 3.18
C VAL A 503 -18.26 -17.38 4.04
N TYR A 504 -19.51 -17.04 3.73
CA TYR A 504 -20.69 -17.54 4.45
C TYR A 504 -21.45 -18.59 3.64
N ARG A 505 -21.80 -19.70 4.28
CA ARG A 505 -22.74 -20.68 3.76
C ARG A 505 -24.16 -20.09 3.85
N CYS A 506 -24.78 -19.91 2.72
CA CYS A 506 -26.15 -19.43 2.64
C CYS A 506 -26.78 -20.01 1.37
N PRO A 507 -27.93 -20.69 1.46
CA PRO A 507 -28.52 -21.34 0.31
C PRO A 507 -29.04 -20.35 -0.74
N VAL A 508 -29.53 -19.20 -0.32
CA VAL A 508 -30.07 -18.18 -1.22
C VAL A 508 -29.22 -16.90 -1.09
N LYS A 509 -28.47 -16.61 -2.13
CA LYS A 509 -27.64 -15.41 -2.23
C LYS A 509 -28.07 -14.56 -3.43
N ARG A 510 -27.98 -13.24 -3.29
CA ARG A 510 -28.15 -12.28 -4.38
C ARG A 510 -27.13 -11.17 -4.24
N VAL A 511 -26.52 -10.81 -5.35
CA VAL A 511 -25.62 -9.65 -5.46
C VAL A 511 -26.11 -8.76 -6.59
N ASP A 512 -26.28 -7.46 -6.28
CA ASP A 512 -26.52 -6.39 -7.23
C ASP A 512 -25.44 -5.34 -6.97
N ALA A 513 -24.45 -5.19 -7.87
CA ALA A 513 -23.31 -4.30 -7.69
C ALA A 513 -23.05 -3.48 -8.95
N GLU A 514 -22.87 -2.18 -8.79
CA GLU A 514 -22.51 -1.26 -9.89
C GLU A 514 -21.38 -0.33 -9.48
N SER A 515 -20.39 -0.16 -10.37
CA SER A 515 -19.33 0.86 -10.31
C SER A 515 -19.71 2.01 -11.23
N VAL A 516 -19.77 3.24 -10.70
CA VAL A 516 -20.43 4.37 -11.36
C VAL A 516 -19.47 5.56 -11.51
N TYR A 517 -19.42 6.17 -12.70
CA TYR A 517 -18.71 7.41 -12.97
C TYR A 517 -19.43 8.60 -12.34
N THR A 518 -18.63 9.52 -11.78
CA THR A 518 -19.09 10.84 -11.28
C THR A 518 -18.03 11.90 -11.60
N ASN A 519 -18.36 13.18 -11.51
CA ASN A 519 -17.39 14.26 -11.65
C ASN A 519 -16.54 14.50 -10.37
N ASN A 520 -16.46 13.49 -9.52
CA ASN A 520 -15.59 13.48 -8.36
C ASN A 520 -14.14 13.10 -8.71
N LEU A 521 -13.24 13.35 -7.78
CA LEU A 521 -11.87 12.81 -7.79
C LEU A 521 -11.88 11.30 -8.10
N PRO A 522 -11.02 10.79 -8.98
CA PRO A 522 -10.93 9.36 -9.29
C PRO A 522 -10.68 8.50 -8.05
N SER A 523 -11.23 7.31 -8.08
CA SER A 523 -10.95 6.26 -7.10
C SER A 523 -10.04 5.20 -7.73
N GLY A 524 -9.26 4.49 -6.90
CA GLY A 524 -8.30 3.49 -7.35
C GLY A 524 -8.07 2.37 -6.35
N ALA A 525 -7.02 1.57 -6.58
CA ALA A 525 -6.64 0.49 -5.70
C ALA A 525 -6.24 1.00 -4.31
N PHE A 526 -6.71 0.35 -3.27
CA PHE A 526 -6.29 0.61 -1.90
C PHE A 526 -6.32 -0.72 -1.13
N ARG A 527 -5.38 -0.92 -0.21
CA ARG A 527 -5.19 -2.13 0.62
C ARG A 527 -6.52 -2.77 1.04
N GLY A 528 -6.73 -4.04 0.65
CA GLY A 528 -7.98 -4.78 0.81
C GLY A 528 -8.96 -4.67 -0.36
N TYR A 529 -8.67 -3.87 -1.39
CA TYR A 529 -9.25 -3.82 -2.73
C TYR A 529 -10.78 -3.96 -2.78
N GLY A 530 -11.51 -3.15 -1.99
CA GLY A 530 -12.97 -3.13 -1.93
C GLY A 530 -13.59 -4.03 -0.86
N LEU A 531 -12.92 -5.11 -0.45
CA LEU A 531 -13.47 -6.05 0.55
C LEU A 531 -13.82 -5.37 1.86
N GLY A 532 -12.94 -4.54 2.42
CA GLY A 532 -13.18 -3.90 3.72
C GLY A 532 -14.48 -3.10 3.81
N GLN A 533 -14.96 -2.52 2.70
CA GLN A 533 -16.21 -1.76 2.66
C GLN A 533 -17.44 -2.67 2.70
N VAL A 534 -17.43 -3.78 1.94
CA VAL A 534 -18.54 -4.75 1.92
C VAL A 534 -18.52 -5.61 3.19
N VAL A 535 -17.35 -6.01 3.66
CA VAL A 535 -17.19 -6.71 4.95
C VAL A 535 -17.72 -5.86 6.10
N PHE A 536 -17.51 -4.52 6.08
CA PHE A 536 -18.12 -3.63 7.07
C PHE A 536 -19.64 -3.78 7.15
N ALA A 537 -20.30 -3.85 5.99
CA ALA A 537 -21.76 -3.99 5.95
C ALA A 537 -22.22 -5.41 6.37
N ILE A 538 -21.61 -6.46 5.80
CA ILE A 538 -22.00 -7.85 6.08
C ILE A 538 -21.75 -8.20 7.55
N GLU A 539 -20.58 -7.90 8.08
CA GLU A 539 -20.20 -8.23 9.46
C GLU A 539 -20.99 -7.44 10.50
N SER A 540 -21.39 -6.18 10.16
CA SER A 540 -22.31 -5.42 10.99
C SER A 540 -23.72 -6.02 10.98
N ALA A 541 -24.21 -6.46 9.81
CA ALA A 541 -25.51 -7.14 9.70
C ALA A 541 -25.52 -8.50 10.43
N MET A 542 -24.41 -9.24 10.38
CA MET A 542 -24.24 -10.51 11.13
C MET A 542 -24.30 -10.28 12.64
N ASP A 543 -23.69 -9.20 13.14
CA ASP A 543 -23.75 -8.85 14.56
C ASP A 543 -25.17 -8.45 14.98
N ASP A 544 -25.88 -7.67 14.17
CA ASP A 544 -27.28 -7.31 14.44
C ASP A 544 -28.20 -8.53 14.39
N LEU A 545 -28.02 -9.44 13.42
CA LEU A 545 -28.78 -10.69 13.32
C LEU A 545 -28.57 -11.60 14.53
N ALA A 546 -27.33 -11.70 15.03
CA ALA A 546 -27.02 -12.46 16.25
C ALA A 546 -27.80 -11.93 17.45
N ARG A 547 -27.87 -10.59 17.59
CA ARG A 547 -28.63 -9.93 18.67
C ARG A 547 -30.13 -10.16 18.56
N GLU A 548 -30.72 -10.06 17.35
CA GLU A 548 -32.14 -10.33 17.11
C GLU A 548 -32.51 -11.77 17.47
N LEU A 549 -31.61 -12.73 17.24
CA LEU A 549 -31.80 -14.13 17.59
C LEU A 549 -31.42 -14.47 19.04
N GLY A 550 -30.76 -13.57 19.76
CA GLY A 550 -30.20 -13.83 21.09
C GLY A 550 -29.09 -14.90 21.08
N ILE A 551 -28.38 -15.02 19.96
CA ILE A 551 -27.24 -15.94 19.77
C ILE A 551 -25.94 -15.14 19.96
N ASP A 552 -24.92 -15.79 20.52
CA ASP A 552 -23.61 -15.19 20.61
C ASP A 552 -23.05 -14.87 19.19
N PRO A 553 -22.52 -13.66 18.96
CA PRO A 553 -22.03 -13.26 17.64
C PRO A 553 -20.89 -14.13 17.08
N VAL A 554 -20.04 -14.72 17.93
CA VAL A 554 -18.97 -15.65 17.51
C VAL A 554 -19.61 -16.97 17.07
N GLU A 555 -20.55 -17.47 17.87
CA GLU A 555 -21.26 -18.73 17.58
C GLU A 555 -22.08 -18.65 16.29
N LEU A 556 -22.76 -17.51 16.03
CA LEU A 556 -23.46 -17.31 14.76
C LEU A 556 -22.53 -17.41 13.55
N ARG A 557 -21.31 -16.84 13.68
CA ARG A 557 -20.30 -16.94 12.62
C ARG A 557 -19.78 -18.35 12.44
N ARG A 558 -19.39 -19.04 13.52
CA ARG A 558 -18.92 -20.44 13.49
C ARG A 558 -19.90 -21.35 12.77
N ARG A 559 -21.19 -21.15 13.01
CA ARG A 559 -22.28 -21.94 12.41
C ARG A 559 -22.37 -21.75 10.90
N ASN A 560 -22.07 -20.56 10.40
CA ASN A 560 -22.37 -20.16 9.04
C ASN A 560 -21.16 -19.96 8.13
N VAL A 561 -19.93 -19.92 8.65
CA VAL A 561 -18.73 -19.83 7.79
C VAL A 561 -18.53 -21.12 7.00
N VAL A 562 -17.97 -20.95 5.79
CA VAL A 562 -17.57 -22.09 4.96
C VAL A 562 -16.46 -22.89 5.63
N VAL A 563 -16.46 -24.19 5.40
CA VAL A 563 -15.42 -25.12 5.86
C VAL A 563 -14.82 -25.87 4.65
N PRO A 564 -13.65 -26.51 4.80
CA PRO A 564 -13.05 -27.25 3.70
C PRO A 564 -14.02 -28.26 3.07
N GLY A 565 -14.20 -28.17 1.75
CA GLY A 565 -15.13 -28.97 0.97
C GLY A 565 -16.44 -28.25 0.62
N ASP A 566 -16.76 -27.14 1.28
CA ASP A 566 -17.92 -26.34 0.90
C ASP A 566 -17.65 -25.58 -0.42
N PRO A 567 -18.69 -25.37 -1.27
CA PRO A 567 -18.54 -24.54 -2.45
C PRO A 567 -18.40 -23.05 -2.07
N LEU A 568 -17.49 -22.34 -2.74
CA LEU A 568 -17.33 -20.90 -2.61
C LEU A 568 -18.26 -20.18 -3.58
N VAL A 569 -19.51 -19.99 -3.19
CA VAL A 569 -20.58 -19.48 -4.06
C VAL A 569 -20.81 -17.99 -3.82
N VAL A 570 -20.83 -17.22 -4.90
CA VAL A 570 -21.24 -15.80 -4.91
C VAL A 570 -22.62 -15.66 -5.55
N THR A 571 -22.72 -15.87 -6.87
CA THR A 571 -23.95 -15.70 -7.64
C THR A 571 -24.33 -16.91 -8.49
N ASP A 572 -23.39 -17.78 -8.80
CA ASP A 572 -23.59 -18.99 -9.60
C ASP A 572 -22.97 -20.21 -8.89
N PRO A 573 -23.78 -21.19 -8.47
CA PRO A 573 -23.28 -22.40 -7.82
C PRO A 573 -22.50 -23.32 -8.77
N HIS A 574 -22.52 -23.07 -10.07
CA HIS A 574 -21.81 -23.85 -11.08
C HIS A 574 -20.55 -23.14 -11.61
N GLU A 575 -20.24 -21.95 -11.11
CA GLU A 575 -19.03 -21.21 -11.47
C GLU A 575 -17.78 -22.00 -11.09
N GLN A 576 -16.87 -22.18 -12.04
CA GLN A 576 -15.57 -22.79 -11.79
C GLN A 576 -14.62 -21.74 -11.22
N SER A 577 -14.43 -21.79 -9.91
CA SER A 577 -13.44 -20.95 -9.24
C SER A 577 -12.03 -21.57 -9.35
N ASP A 578 -11.01 -20.74 -9.52
CA ASP A 578 -9.60 -21.12 -9.37
C ASP A 578 -9.14 -21.16 -7.90
N LEU A 579 -10.01 -20.77 -6.96
CA LEU A 579 -9.79 -20.93 -5.52
C LEU A 579 -9.82 -22.41 -5.14
N ARG A 580 -8.87 -22.81 -4.29
CA ARG A 580 -8.70 -24.20 -3.86
C ARG A 580 -8.68 -24.32 -2.34
N TRP A 581 -9.30 -25.43 -1.89
CA TRP A 581 -9.24 -25.84 -0.50
C TRP A 581 -7.99 -26.69 -0.15
N GLU A 582 -7.22 -27.10 -1.15
CA GLU A 582 -5.94 -27.82 -0.93
C GLU A 582 -4.93 -26.95 -0.17
N GLY A 583 -5.19 -25.67 -0.08
CA GLY A 583 -4.53 -24.77 0.84
C GLY A 583 -4.80 -25.17 2.29
N SER A 584 -4.47 -24.30 3.19
CA SER A 584 -4.79 -24.47 4.59
C SER A 584 -6.09 -23.75 4.96
N TYR A 585 -6.74 -24.23 6.00
CA TYR A 585 -7.90 -23.61 6.61
C TYR A 585 -7.57 -23.31 8.08
N GLY A 586 -7.56 -22.04 8.44
CA GLY A 586 -7.25 -21.58 9.79
C GLY A 586 -8.28 -20.59 10.35
N LEU A 587 -9.47 -20.48 9.73
CA LEU A 587 -10.51 -19.56 10.20
C LEU A 587 -11.06 -19.95 11.59
N ASP A 588 -11.23 -21.24 11.83
CA ASP A 588 -11.62 -21.78 13.13
C ASP A 588 -10.62 -21.40 14.22
N GLN A 589 -9.33 -21.62 13.97
CA GLN A 589 -8.27 -21.22 14.90
C GLN A 589 -8.23 -19.70 15.12
N CYS A 590 -8.43 -18.90 14.05
CA CYS A 590 -8.47 -17.45 14.17
C CYS A 590 -9.64 -16.97 15.04
N LEU A 591 -10.80 -17.61 14.96
CA LEU A 591 -11.95 -17.33 15.82
C LEU A 591 -11.64 -17.67 17.28
N ASP A 592 -11.08 -18.87 17.55
CA ASP A 592 -10.70 -19.31 18.91
C ASP A 592 -9.68 -18.36 19.54
N LEU A 593 -8.63 -18.01 18.79
CA LEU A 593 -7.55 -17.14 19.29
C LEU A 593 -8.05 -15.74 19.66
N VAL A 594 -8.98 -15.18 18.89
CA VAL A 594 -9.55 -13.85 19.19
C VAL A 594 -10.52 -13.93 20.36
N GLU A 595 -11.39 -14.95 20.41
CA GLU A 595 -12.30 -15.17 21.52
C GLU A 595 -11.56 -15.33 22.85
N ASP A 596 -10.52 -16.16 22.89
CA ASP A 596 -9.66 -16.36 24.07
C ASP A 596 -8.98 -15.04 24.51
N ALA A 597 -8.46 -14.27 23.55
CA ALA A 597 -7.80 -12.99 23.85
C ALA A 597 -8.78 -11.93 24.37
N LEU A 598 -10.05 -12.02 23.99
CA LEU A 598 -11.11 -11.13 24.49
C LEU A 598 -11.79 -11.64 25.78
N ALA A 599 -11.51 -12.85 26.25
CA ALA A 599 -12.10 -13.39 27.48
C ALA A 599 -11.56 -12.72 28.77
N GLY A 600 -10.40 -12.04 28.70
CA GLY A 600 -9.77 -11.35 29.82
C GLY A 600 -10.55 -10.12 30.32
N PRO A 601 -10.14 -9.46 31.43
CA PRO A 601 -10.78 -8.25 31.94
C PRO A 601 -10.67 -7.09 30.95
N LEU A 602 -11.59 -6.13 31.02
CA LEU A 602 -11.53 -4.90 30.22
C LEU A 602 -10.27 -4.10 30.58
N PRO A 603 -9.52 -3.61 29.59
CA PRO A 603 -8.41 -2.69 29.86
C PRO A 603 -8.92 -1.40 30.52
N GLU A 604 -8.09 -0.78 31.36
CA GLU A 604 -8.40 0.53 31.92
C GLU A 604 -8.42 1.60 30.82
N VAL A 605 -9.34 2.55 30.92
CA VAL A 605 -9.31 3.73 30.05
C VAL A 605 -8.07 4.55 30.40
N PRO A 606 -7.17 4.81 29.46
CA PRO A 606 -6.06 5.71 29.70
C PRO A 606 -6.58 7.06 30.20
N ARG A 607 -6.05 7.56 31.33
CA ARG A 607 -6.41 8.90 31.82
C ARG A 607 -6.13 9.93 30.74
N MET A 608 -7.00 10.91 30.62
CA MET A 608 -6.82 12.06 29.73
C MET A 608 -5.73 12.96 30.33
N ASP A 609 -4.46 12.68 30.03
CA ASP A 609 -3.36 13.56 30.44
C ASP A 609 -3.26 14.73 29.45
N GLY A 610 -3.98 15.81 29.75
CA GLY A 610 -3.87 17.06 29.03
C GLY A 610 -4.58 18.20 29.76
N PRO A 611 -3.97 19.39 29.88
CA PRO A 611 -4.59 20.54 30.55
C PRO A 611 -5.86 21.07 29.83
N GLU A 612 -6.17 20.59 28.66
CA GLU A 612 -7.29 21.09 27.83
C GLU A 612 -8.64 20.39 28.14
N LEU A 613 -8.65 19.29 28.91
CA LEU A 613 -9.86 18.53 29.25
C LEU A 613 -10.01 18.29 30.75
N SER A 614 -9.17 18.86 31.59
CA SER A 614 -9.27 18.81 33.04
C SER A 614 -10.13 19.97 33.60
N GLY A 615 -11.34 20.14 33.06
CA GLY A 615 -12.34 20.97 33.70
C GLY A 615 -13.09 20.19 34.76
N PRO A 616 -13.50 20.81 35.90
CA PRO A 616 -14.35 20.16 36.87
C PRO A 616 -15.68 19.76 36.18
N GLY A 617 -15.89 18.44 36.03
CA GLY A 617 -17.10 17.84 35.44
C GLY A 617 -16.95 17.15 34.09
N LEU A 618 -15.74 17.01 33.52
CA LEU A 618 -15.57 16.43 32.18
C LEU A 618 -14.98 15.01 32.16
N ASP A 619 -14.64 14.41 33.30
CA ASP A 619 -13.96 13.11 33.33
C ASP A 619 -14.50 12.20 34.47
N HIS A 620 -15.79 11.84 34.35
CA HIS A 620 -16.34 10.83 35.23
C HIS A 620 -16.29 9.46 34.54
N ALA A 621 -15.83 8.42 35.24
CA ALA A 621 -15.88 7.03 34.75
C ALA A 621 -17.29 6.62 34.25
N ALA A 622 -18.34 7.29 34.77
CA ALA A 622 -19.73 7.11 34.35
C ALA A 622 -20.05 7.65 32.95
N ASP A 623 -19.20 8.51 32.39
CA ASP A 623 -19.40 9.10 31.05
C ASP A 623 -18.93 8.18 29.93
N TRP A 624 -18.18 7.14 30.27
CA TRP A 624 -17.67 6.16 29.33
C TRP A 624 -18.55 4.92 29.27
N ALA A 625 -18.92 4.53 28.07
CA ALA A 625 -19.57 3.27 27.76
C ALA A 625 -18.57 2.32 27.10
N PHE A 626 -18.57 1.06 27.52
CA PHE A 626 -17.63 0.05 27.04
C PHE A 626 -18.36 -0.96 26.16
N GLY A 627 -17.65 -1.45 25.15
CA GLY A 627 -18.19 -2.51 24.30
C GLY A 627 -17.10 -3.36 23.68
N THR A 628 -17.48 -4.58 23.33
CA THR A 628 -16.64 -5.58 22.68
C THR A 628 -17.28 -5.95 21.34
N GLY A 629 -16.46 -6.09 20.31
CA GLY A 629 -16.91 -6.51 19.00
C GLY A 629 -15.84 -7.31 18.28
N MET A 630 -16.29 -8.12 17.34
CA MET A 630 -15.41 -8.88 16.47
C MET A 630 -15.96 -8.92 15.06
N ALA A 631 -15.09 -9.24 14.10
CA ALA A 631 -15.44 -9.48 12.71
C ALA A 631 -14.39 -10.36 12.04
N LEU A 632 -14.81 -11.03 10.97
CA LEU A 632 -13.93 -11.86 10.15
C LEU A 632 -13.85 -11.35 8.71
N ALA A 633 -12.80 -11.78 8.01
CA ALA A 633 -12.68 -11.58 6.57
C ALA A 633 -11.91 -12.74 5.94
N ALA A 634 -12.25 -13.04 4.69
CA ALA A 634 -11.48 -13.89 3.80
C ALA A 634 -10.99 -13.06 2.62
N ILE A 635 -9.84 -13.40 2.08
CA ILE A 635 -9.30 -12.79 0.85
C ILE A 635 -8.54 -13.85 0.06
N ALA A 636 -8.74 -13.88 -1.25
CA ALA A 636 -7.90 -14.68 -2.13
C ALA A 636 -6.47 -14.13 -2.15
N THR A 637 -5.50 -15.04 -2.10
CA THR A 637 -4.08 -14.67 -2.12
C THR A 637 -3.64 -14.46 -3.56
N MET A 638 -4.01 -13.34 -4.16
CA MET A 638 -3.66 -12.95 -5.52
C MET A 638 -4.90 -12.61 -6.37
N PRO A 639 -4.80 -11.66 -7.33
CA PRO A 639 -5.90 -11.36 -8.26
C PRO A 639 -6.22 -12.55 -9.18
N PRO A 640 -7.46 -12.68 -9.64
CA PRO A 640 -7.83 -13.62 -10.69
C PRO A 640 -7.19 -13.22 -12.05
N ARG A 641 -7.19 -14.14 -13.01
CA ARG A 641 -6.74 -13.95 -14.41
C ARG A 641 -5.23 -13.77 -14.60
N GLY A 642 -4.44 -14.23 -13.65
CA GLY A 642 -3.01 -14.32 -13.76
C GLY A 642 -2.26 -13.18 -13.06
N HIS A 643 -1.12 -13.58 -12.51
CA HIS A 643 -0.13 -12.71 -11.90
C HIS A 643 1.21 -13.42 -12.04
N HIS A 644 2.03 -12.97 -12.96
CA HIS A 644 3.21 -13.69 -13.42
C HIS A 644 4.48 -13.13 -12.79
N ALA A 645 5.42 -14.01 -12.44
CA ALA A 645 6.78 -13.62 -12.07
C ALA A 645 7.80 -14.55 -12.72
N HIS A 646 8.85 -13.95 -13.29
CA HIS A 646 10.07 -14.61 -13.75
C HIS A 646 11.22 -14.20 -12.86
N THR A 647 11.98 -15.15 -12.37
CA THR A 647 13.07 -14.90 -11.44
C THR A 647 14.34 -15.62 -11.87
N SER A 648 15.48 -15.16 -11.35
CA SER A 648 16.77 -15.81 -11.55
C SER A 648 17.56 -15.86 -10.25
N VAL A 649 18.41 -16.89 -10.12
CA VAL A 649 19.39 -17.01 -9.05
C VAL A 649 20.73 -17.41 -9.67
N GLU A 650 21.77 -16.63 -9.37
CA GLU A 650 23.12 -16.80 -9.90
C GLU A 650 24.13 -16.99 -8.76
N LEU A 651 25.05 -17.96 -8.90
CA LEU A 651 26.22 -18.06 -8.02
C LEU A 651 27.31 -17.07 -8.48
N LEU A 652 27.74 -16.20 -7.58
CA LEU A 652 28.82 -15.24 -7.79
C LEU A 652 30.15 -15.74 -7.21
N PRO A 653 31.28 -15.17 -7.67
CA PRO A 653 32.57 -15.40 -7.05
C PRO A 653 32.53 -15.09 -5.54
N GLY A 654 33.17 -15.96 -4.75
CA GLY A 654 33.21 -15.81 -3.29
C GLY A 654 32.00 -16.39 -2.55
N GLY A 655 31.10 -17.11 -3.25
CA GLY A 655 29.96 -17.82 -2.62
C GLY A 655 28.81 -16.90 -2.21
N ARG A 656 28.67 -15.76 -2.86
CA ARG A 656 27.48 -14.94 -2.81
C ARG A 656 26.51 -15.37 -3.90
N TYR A 657 25.25 -15.06 -3.73
CA TYR A 657 24.22 -15.33 -4.72
C TYR A 657 23.55 -14.03 -5.13
N ARG A 658 23.32 -13.84 -6.42
CA ARG A 658 22.52 -12.73 -6.95
C ARG A 658 21.17 -13.24 -7.34
N ILE A 659 20.12 -12.53 -6.92
CA ILE A 659 18.76 -12.79 -7.35
C ILE A 659 18.24 -11.65 -8.23
N GLY A 660 17.53 -12.02 -9.31
CA GLY A 660 16.79 -11.10 -10.17
C GLY A 660 15.29 -11.30 -9.95
N VAL A 661 14.59 -10.26 -9.48
CA VAL A 661 13.14 -10.27 -9.21
C VAL A 661 12.52 -8.95 -9.68
N GLY A 662 11.28 -9.01 -10.20
CA GLY A 662 10.60 -7.79 -10.66
C GLY A 662 9.83 -7.07 -9.55
N THR A 663 9.58 -7.71 -8.43
CA THR A 663 8.72 -7.23 -7.33
C THR A 663 9.29 -6.01 -6.64
N ALA A 664 8.48 -4.95 -6.49
CA ALA A 664 8.89 -3.72 -5.81
C ALA A 664 8.88 -3.86 -4.27
N GLU A 665 9.81 -3.17 -3.59
CA GLU A 665 9.90 -3.05 -2.14
C GLU A 665 9.43 -1.66 -1.68
N PHE A 666 8.28 -1.61 -1.02
CA PHE A 666 7.69 -0.37 -0.50
C PHE A 666 7.33 -0.46 0.99
N GLY A 667 8.01 -1.36 1.72
CA GLY A 667 7.75 -1.66 3.13
C GLY A 667 6.98 -2.96 3.35
N ASN A 668 6.71 -3.71 2.28
CA ASN A 668 6.02 -5.00 2.32
C ASN A 668 6.92 -6.17 2.78
N GLY A 669 8.25 -5.97 2.89
CA GLY A 669 9.19 -6.95 3.39
C GLY A 669 9.59 -8.04 2.38
N THR A 670 9.19 -7.92 1.11
CA THR A 670 9.49 -8.94 0.08
C THR A 670 10.98 -9.15 -0.09
N THR A 671 11.80 -8.11 -0.08
CA THR A 671 13.25 -8.22 -0.19
C THR A 671 13.84 -9.17 0.87
N THR A 672 13.41 -9.03 2.12
CA THR A 672 13.90 -9.87 3.23
C THR A 672 13.45 -11.31 3.06
N VAL A 673 12.18 -11.54 2.78
CA VAL A 673 11.63 -12.89 2.60
C VAL A 673 12.27 -13.59 1.40
N HIS A 674 12.53 -12.88 0.31
CA HIS A 674 13.23 -13.43 -0.86
C HIS A 674 14.63 -13.89 -0.51
N THR A 675 15.39 -13.12 0.30
CA THR A 675 16.71 -13.56 0.76
C THR A 675 16.64 -14.81 1.66
N GLN A 676 15.60 -14.91 2.52
CA GLN A 676 15.38 -16.07 3.39
C GLN A 676 15.05 -17.35 2.59
N LEU A 677 14.18 -17.24 1.57
CA LEU A 677 13.82 -18.36 0.70
C LEU A 677 15.05 -18.93 -0.03
N VAL A 678 15.87 -18.05 -0.62
CA VAL A 678 17.08 -18.44 -1.33
C VAL A 678 18.14 -19.01 -0.39
N ALA A 679 18.37 -18.35 0.75
CA ALA A 679 19.33 -18.83 1.74
C ALA A 679 18.97 -20.22 2.28
N THR A 680 17.67 -20.47 2.50
CA THR A 680 17.17 -21.78 2.95
C THR A 680 17.37 -22.85 1.87
N ALA A 681 17.06 -22.56 0.61
CA ALA A 681 17.21 -23.50 -0.50
C ALA A 681 18.69 -23.88 -0.77
N LEU A 682 19.60 -22.90 -0.61
CA LEU A 682 21.02 -23.05 -0.96
C LEU A 682 21.95 -23.28 0.25
N GLY A 683 21.40 -23.60 1.44
CA GLY A 683 22.20 -23.94 2.62
C GLY A 683 23.12 -22.80 3.10
N THR A 684 22.74 -21.54 2.83
CA THR A 684 23.54 -20.35 3.15
C THR A 684 22.79 -19.39 4.10
N THR A 685 23.30 -18.18 4.29
CA THR A 685 22.70 -17.13 5.12
C THR A 685 22.16 -15.97 4.27
N PRO A 686 21.09 -15.25 4.72
CA PRO A 686 20.46 -14.17 3.95
C PRO A 686 21.41 -13.02 3.57
N ASP A 687 22.45 -12.74 4.35
CA ASP A 687 23.45 -11.70 4.07
C ASP A 687 24.38 -12.04 2.89
N ARG A 688 24.38 -13.29 2.44
CA ARG A 688 25.09 -13.72 1.22
C ARG A 688 24.25 -13.60 -0.05
N VAL A 689 23.03 -13.07 0.04
CA VAL A 689 22.13 -12.91 -1.11
C VAL A 689 22.05 -11.45 -1.51
N ASP A 690 22.53 -11.13 -2.70
CA ASP A 690 22.45 -9.79 -3.32
C ASP A 690 21.17 -9.69 -4.13
N VAL A 691 20.35 -8.67 -3.85
CA VAL A 691 19.02 -8.51 -4.47
C VAL A 691 19.06 -7.45 -5.56
N HIS A 692 18.80 -7.86 -6.79
CA HIS A 692 18.46 -6.98 -7.90
C HIS A 692 16.94 -7.04 -8.13
N GLN A 693 16.25 -5.94 -7.87
CA GLN A 693 14.80 -5.94 -7.89
C GLN A 693 14.21 -4.70 -8.55
N SER A 694 12.95 -4.81 -8.96
CA SER A 694 12.11 -3.68 -9.42
C SER A 694 12.71 -2.89 -10.59
N ASP A 695 13.50 -3.55 -11.42
CA ASP A 695 14.12 -3.01 -12.62
C ASP A 695 13.74 -3.93 -13.79
N THR A 696 13.22 -3.37 -14.87
CA THR A 696 12.79 -4.16 -16.03
C THR A 696 13.95 -4.81 -16.79
N ASP A 697 15.19 -4.49 -16.44
CA ASP A 697 16.39 -5.19 -16.90
C ASP A 697 16.81 -6.33 -15.94
N ALA A 698 16.33 -6.35 -14.68
CA ALA A 698 16.72 -7.35 -13.69
C ALA A 698 15.97 -8.69 -13.81
N ALA A 699 14.77 -8.68 -14.36
CA ALA A 699 13.93 -9.84 -14.59
C ALA A 699 13.21 -9.74 -15.94
N ARG A 700 12.74 -10.86 -16.46
CA ARG A 700 12.04 -10.87 -17.74
C ARG A 700 10.66 -10.22 -17.65
N HIS A 701 9.91 -10.53 -16.59
CA HIS A 701 8.59 -9.98 -16.30
C HIS A 701 8.21 -10.22 -14.84
N ASP A 702 7.43 -9.30 -14.29
CA ASP A 702 6.72 -9.43 -13.01
C ASP A 702 5.50 -8.52 -13.07
N THR A 703 4.33 -9.07 -12.81
CA THR A 703 3.08 -8.26 -12.83
C THR A 703 3.12 -7.14 -11.81
N GLY A 704 3.86 -7.32 -10.70
CA GLY A 704 4.11 -6.27 -9.71
C GLY A 704 3.70 -6.62 -8.29
N ALA A 705 3.88 -5.69 -7.38
CA ALA A 705 3.65 -5.87 -5.95
C ALA A 705 2.25 -5.36 -5.54
N PHE A 706 1.22 -6.11 -5.87
CA PHE A 706 -0.17 -5.89 -5.46
C PHE A 706 -0.92 -7.23 -5.32
N GLY A 707 -2.16 -7.21 -4.84
CA GLY A 707 -2.95 -8.43 -4.62
C GLY A 707 -2.28 -9.43 -3.69
N SER A 708 -1.38 -8.96 -2.83
CA SER A 708 -0.59 -9.78 -1.91
C SER A 708 0.26 -10.88 -2.60
N ALA A 709 0.70 -10.66 -3.87
CA ALA A 709 1.35 -11.68 -4.71
C ALA A 709 2.85 -11.87 -4.41
N GLY A 710 3.52 -10.95 -3.73
CA GLY A 710 4.98 -10.93 -3.60
C GLY A 710 5.60 -12.22 -3.04
N VAL A 711 4.95 -12.88 -2.08
CA VAL A 711 5.42 -14.16 -1.52
C VAL A 711 4.94 -15.34 -2.36
N VAL A 712 3.63 -15.38 -2.66
CA VAL A 712 3.01 -16.58 -3.27
C VAL A 712 3.27 -16.71 -4.76
N VAL A 713 3.62 -15.62 -5.47
CA VAL A 713 3.98 -15.67 -6.89
C VAL A 713 5.49 -15.51 -7.08
N ALA A 714 6.04 -14.32 -6.82
CA ALA A 714 7.47 -14.06 -7.02
C ALA A 714 8.34 -14.90 -6.08
N GLY A 715 7.95 -15.04 -4.81
CA GLY A 715 8.67 -15.89 -3.85
C GLY A 715 8.66 -17.36 -4.23
N ARG A 716 7.55 -17.89 -4.77
CA ARG A 716 7.48 -19.27 -5.25
C ARG A 716 8.35 -19.50 -6.48
N ALA A 717 8.31 -18.60 -7.46
CA ALA A 717 9.19 -18.62 -8.62
C ALA A 717 10.66 -18.58 -8.20
N LEU A 718 11.00 -17.69 -7.26
CA LEU A 718 12.38 -17.54 -6.77
C LEU A 718 12.85 -18.76 -6.00
N TYR A 719 12.03 -19.36 -5.15
CA TYR A 719 12.36 -20.59 -4.44
C TYR A 719 12.61 -21.75 -5.42
N ALA A 720 11.79 -21.87 -6.46
CA ALA A 720 12.00 -22.86 -7.52
C ALA A 720 13.30 -22.64 -8.29
N ALA A 721 13.66 -21.39 -8.61
CA ALA A 721 14.94 -21.05 -9.24
C ALA A 721 16.13 -21.42 -8.34
N ALA A 722 16.01 -21.15 -7.02
CA ALA A 722 17.04 -21.52 -6.05
C ALA A 722 17.20 -23.04 -5.91
N GLN A 723 16.11 -23.80 -5.96
CA GLN A 723 16.16 -25.27 -5.97
C GLN A 723 16.82 -25.79 -7.25
N ALA A 724 16.49 -25.23 -8.41
CA ALA A 724 17.13 -25.61 -9.67
C ALA A 724 18.64 -25.32 -9.65
N LEU A 725 19.05 -24.16 -9.12
CA LEU A 725 20.47 -23.84 -8.95
C LEU A 725 21.16 -24.83 -8.00
N ARG A 726 20.51 -25.22 -6.90
CA ARG A 726 21.04 -26.25 -5.99
C ARG A 726 21.27 -27.58 -6.70
N ASP A 727 20.34 -27.97 -7.55
CA ASP A 727 20.47 -29.22 -8.32
C ASP A 727 21.63 -29.14 -9.33
N ASP A 728 21.80 -27.99 -10.02
CA ASP A 728 22.93 -27.73 -10.92
C ASP A 728 24.28 -27.72 -10.17
N LEU A 729 24.36 -27.09 -9.00
CA LEU A 729 25.53 -27.10 -8.11
C LEU A 729 25.90 -28.53 -7.71
N THR A 730 24.91 -29.32 -7.31
CA THR A 730 25.05 -30.71 -6.90
C THR A 730 25.55 -31.57 -8.06
N ALA A 731 24.93 -31.43 -9.24
CA ALA A 731 25.34 -32.21 -10.43
C ALA A 731 26.77 -31.88 -10.86
N ARG A 732 27.14 -30.60 -10.87
CA ARG A 732 28.51 -30.16 -11.22
C ARG A 732 29.53 -30.64 -10.21
N ALA A 733 29.26 -30.56 -8.92
CA ALA A 733 30.15 -31.06 -7.88
C ALA A 733 30.37 -32.58 -7.98
N LEU A 734 29.30 -33.35 -8.22
CA LEU A 734 29.40 -34.79 -8.45
C LEU A 734 30.28 -35.14 -9.67
N ALA A 735 30.12 -34.38 -10.77
CA ALA A 735 30.91 -34.55 -11.99
C ALA A 735 32.41 -34.28 -11.73
N LEU A 736 32.71 -33.17 -11.00
CA LEU A 736 34.09 -32.82 -10.65
C LEU A 736 34.76 -33.86 -9.75
N VAL A 737 34.05 -34.35 -8.74
CA VAL A 737 34.57 -35.41 -7.84
C VAL A 737 34.77 -36.75 -8.60
N ALA A 738 33.81 -37.12 -9.45
CA ALA A 738 33.91 -38.34 -10.28
C ALA A 738 35.08 -38.29 -11.26
N ALA A 739 35.40 -37.13 -11.81
CA ALA A 739 36.57 -36.95 -12.70
C ALA A 739 37.92 -37.14 -11.98
N ARG A 740 37.98 -36.96 -10.67
CA ARG A 740 39.19 -37.09 -9.84
C ARG A 740 39.37 -38.48 -9.23
N THR A 741 38.26 -39.18 -8.99
CA THR A 741 38.27 -40.46 -8.29
C THR A 741 38.16 -41.60 -9.30
N PRO A 742 39.17 -42.50 -9.45
CA PRO A 742 39.04 -43.69 -10.28
C PRO A 742 37.87 -44.54 -9.80
N ARG A 743 37.00 -44.99 -10.71
CA ARG A 743 35.85 -45.86 -10.39
C ARG A 743 36.34 -47.17 -9.75
N THR A 744 36.35 -47.30 -8.44
CA THR A 744 36.31 -48.56 -7.77
C THR A 744 34.86 -49.02 -7.66
N ALA A 745 34.58 -50.15 -8.34
CA ALA A 745 33.25 -50.76 -8.32
C ALA A 745 32.95 -51.28 -6.90
N SER A 746 32.16 -50.55 -6.13
CA SER A 746 31.41 -51.11 -5.02
C SER A 746 30.09 -50.36 -4.89
N GLY A 747 29.03 -51.11 -5.08
CA GLY A 747 27.69 -50.63 -5.16
C GLY A 747 27.11 -50.07 -3.86
N VAL A 748 25.90 -49.58 -4.04
CA VAL A 748 24.89 -49.23 -3.04
C VAL A 748 25.06 -47.83 -2.40
N LEU A 749 24.20 -46.92 -2.78
CA LEU A 749 24.02 -45.53 -2.35
C LEU A 749 25.19 -44.58 -2.76
N GLY A 750 24.87 -43.65 -3.65
CA GLY A 750 25.79 -42.54 -3.98
C GLY A 750 26.21 -41.78 -2.73
N PRO A 751 27.35 -41.06 -2.76
CA PRO A 751 27.80 -40.28 -1.63
C PRO A 751 26.75 -39.24 -1.24
N ALA A 752 26.56 -38.96 0.06
CA ALA A 752 25.73 -37.87 0.53
C ALA A 752 26.22 -36.54 -0.06
N VAL A 753 25.33 -35.74 -0.61
CA VAL A 753 25.66 -34.43 -1.19
C VAL A 753 24.91 -33.32 -0.42
N VAL A 754 25.64 -32.33 0.02
CA VAL A 754 25.11 -31.19 0.81
C VAL A 754 25.68 -29.90 0.25
N VAL A 755 24.80 -28.94 -0.04
CA VAL A 755 25.21 -27.55 -0.34
C VAL A 755 25.44 -26.82 0.97
N GLU A 756 26.63 -26.26 1.14
CA GLU A 756 27.10 -25.56 2.33
C GLU A 756 27.56 -24.13 1.98
N PRO A 757 27.75 -23.23 2.95
CA PRO A 757 28.19 -21.86 2.67
C PRO A 757 29.53 -21.76 1.94
N GLU A 758 30.39 -22.76 2.00
CA GLU A 758 31.72 -22.82 1.38
C GLU A 758 31.74 -23.52 0.02
N GLY A 759 30.66 -24.21 -0.36
CA GLY A 759 30.58 -24.98 -1.60
C GLY A 759 29.63 -26.16 -1.56
N VAL A 760 29.95 -27.24 -2.26
CA VAL A 760 29.15 -28.47 -2.24
C VAL A 760 30.00 -29.62 -1.70
N ARG A 761 29.55 -30.23 -0.62
CA ARG A 761 30.18 -31.42 -0.03
C ARG A 761 29.64 -32.69 -0.67
N VAL A 762 30.54 -33.49 -1.23
CA VAL A 762 30.25 -34.79 -1.80
C VAL A 762 30.99 -35.87 -0.98
N GLY A 763 30.28 -36.53 -0.09
CA GLY A 763 30.90 -37.39 0.91
C GLY A 763 31.85 -36.62 1.83
N ALA A 764 33.16 -36.92 1.79
CA ALA A 764 34.18 -36.21 2.56
C ALA A 764 34.82 -35.03 1.80
N GLU A 765 34.60 -34.88 0.50
CA GLU A 765 35.22 -33.87 -0.35
C GLU A 765 34.36 -32.62 -0.45
N LEU A 766 34.96 -31.43 -0.26
CA LEU A 766 34.32 -30.14 -0.48
C LEU A 766 34.79 -29.58 -1.84
N VAL A 767 33.84 -29.36 -2.73
CA VAL A 767 34.03 -28.63 -3.99
C VAL A 767 33.68 -27.17 -3.77
N GLY A 768 34.69 -26.31 -3.78
CA GLY A 768 34.50 -24.88 -3.49
C GLY A 768 33.86 -24.08 -4.65
N HIS A 769 33.29 -22.91 -4.36
CA HIS A 769 32.61 -22.09 -5.35
C HIS A 769 33.49 -21.69 -6.55
N ALA A 770 34.77 -21.36 -6.30
CA ALA A 770 35.70 -21.02 -7.39
C ALA A 770 35.87 -22.17 -8.39
N GLU A 771 35.85 -23.39 -7.88
CA GLU A 771 35.99 -24.59 -8.67
C GLU A 771 34.71 -24.93 -9.44
N LEU A 772 33.57 -24.76 -8.80
CA LEU A 772 32.25 -24.86 -9.44
C LEU A 772 32.11 -23.88 -10.59
N LEU A 773 32.60 -22.64 -10.44
CA LEU A 773 32.53 -21.58 -11.46
C LEU A 773 33.62 -21.71 -12.56
N ALA A 774 34.67 -22.51 -12.37
CA ALA A 774 35.73 -22.70 -13.35
C ALA A 774 35.23 -23.29 -14.68
N GLU A 775 34.14 -24.05 -14.68
CA GLU A 775 33.47 -24.61 -15.84
C GLU A 775 32.39 -23.72 -16.46
N GLY A 776 32.27 -22.45 -16.02
CA GLY A 776 31.33 -21.48 -16.50
C GLY A 776 30.27 -21.04 -15.46
N PRO A 777 29.47 -20.04 -15.81
CA PRO A 777 28.47 -19.47 -14.88
C PRO A 777 27.42 -20.51 -14.47
N LEU A 778 26.87 -20.32 -13.28
CA LEU A 778 25.78 -21.11 -12.73
C LEU A 778 24.62 -20.18 -12.43
N ILE A 779 23.63 -20.18 -13.31
CA ILE A 779 22.43 -19.33 -13.25
C ILE A 779 21.20 -20.21 -13.51
N ALA A 780 20.25 -20.20 -12.61
CA ALA A 780 18.98 -20.87 -12.79
C ALA A 780 17.83 -19.85 -12.88
N HIS A 781 16.82 -20.21 -13.65
CA HIS A 781 15.62 -19.41 -13.88
C HIS A 781 14.38 -20.22 -13.54
N ALA A 782 13.35 -19.55 -13.02
CA ALA A 782 12.01 -20.14 -12.89
C ALA A 782 10.93 -19.06 -13.05
N SER A 783 9.71 -19.53 -13.25
CA SER A 783 8.52 -18.67 -13.36
C SER A 783 7.32 -19.30 -12.66
N HIS A 784 6.38 -18.47 -12.25
CA HIS A 784 5.10 -18.90 -11.69
C HIS A 784 4.00 -17.94 -12.14
N ASP A 785 2.80 -18.48 -12.40
CA ASP A 785 1.63 -17.72 -12.86
C ASP A 785 0.59 -17.49 -11.75
N GLY A 786 0.88 -17.93 -10.53
CA GLY A 786 0.04 -17.73 -9.35
C GLY A 786 -1.19 -18.63 -9.26
N THR A 787 -1.45 -19.52 -10.20
CA THR A 787 -2.60 -20.42 -10.14
C THR A 787 -2.22 -21.83 -9.67
N PRO A 788 -3.13 -22.54 -8.97
CA PRO A 788 -4.39 -22.09 -8.36
C PRO A 788 -4.17 -21.15 -7.17
N ARG A 789 -5.25 -20.47 -6.71
CA ARG A 789 -5.22 -19.51 -5.58
C ARG A 789 -5.75 -20.17 -4.30
N SER A 790 -5.23 -19.74 -3.15
CA SER A 790 -5.74 -20.10 -1.83
C SER A 790 -6.43 -18.92 -1.14
N LEU A 791 -7.16 -19.20 -0.05
CA LEU A 791 -7.78 -18.19 0.81
C LEU A 791 -6.90 -17.92 2.04
N ALA A 792 -6.72 -16.66 2.37
CA ALA A 792 -6.22 -16.22 3.66
C ALA A 792 -7.38 -15.72 4.52
N PHE A 793 -7.41 -16.13 5.79
CA PHE A 793 -8.43 -15.74 6.75
C PHE A 793 -7.86 -14.83 7.81
N THR A 794 -8.70 -13.92 8.31
CA THR A 794 -8.34 -13.03 9.41
C THR A 794 -9.56 -12.72 10.26
N VAL A 795 -9.37 -12.67 11.55
CA VAL A 795 -10.38 -12.28 12.53
C VAL A 795 -9.82 -11.14 13.37
N HIS A 796 -10.61 -10.07 13.53
CA HIS A 796 -10.25 -8.95 14.38
C HIS A 796 -11.23 -8.83 15.53
N GLY A 797 -10.69 -8.68 16.75
CA GLY A 797 -11.41 -8.36 17.96
C GLY A 797 -11.05 -6.97 18.47
N ALA A 798 -12.02 -6.20 18.89
CA ALA A 798 -11.83 -4.87 19.42
C ALA A 798 -12.61 -4.66 20.72
N ARG A 799 -12.01 -3.94 21.68
CA ARG A 799 -12.69 -3.34 22.82
C ARG A 799 -12.57 -1.85 22.76
N VAL A 800 -13.66 -1.17 22.92
CA VAL A 800 -13.73 0.29 22.83
C VAL A 800 -14.31 0.91 24.10
N ALA A 801 -13.94 2.17 24.32
CA ALA A 801 -14.64 3.08 25.21
C ALA A 801 -15.23 4.22 24.40
N VAL A 802 -16.50 4.51 24.60
CA VAL A 802 -17.23 5.62 23.96
C VAL A 802 -17.58 6.67 25.00
N HIS A 803 -17.08 7.88 24.85
CA HIS A 803 -17.39 9.00 25.73
C HIS A 803 -18.72 9.63 25.32
N ARG A 804 -19.78 9.36 26.06
CA ARG A 804 -21.15 9.79 25.71
C ARG A 804 -21.30 11.30 25.50
N PRO A 805 -20.70 12.19 26.35
CA PRO A 805 -20.83 13.63 26.16
C PRO A 805 -20.19 14.20 24.90
N THR A 806 -19.15 13.55 24.36
CA THR A 806 -18.38 14.09 23.21
C THR A 806 -18.38 13.21 21.97
N GLY A 807 -18.92 11.99 22.04
CA GLY A 807 -18.84 11.02 20.95
C GLY A 807 -17.43 10.48 20.67
N GLU A 808 -16.45 10.70 21.57
CA GLU A 808 -15.11 10.18 21.39
C GLU A 808 -15.09 8.65 21.50
N VAL A 809 -14.50 7.99 20.51
CA VAL A 809 -14.27 6.54 20.53
C VAL A 809 -12.78 6.28 20.72
N ARG A 810 -12.43 5.48 21.73
CA ARG A 810 -11.06 4.98 21.97
C ARG A 810 -11.03 3.47 21.81
N VAL A 811 -10.10 2.98 21.01
CA VAL A 811 -9.84 1.55 20.91
C VAL A 811 -8.88 1.19 22.06
N LEU A 812 -9.38 0.44 23.04
CA LEU A 812 -8.64 0.04 24.24
C LEU A 812 -7.83 -1.21 24.01
N GLN A 813 -8.37 -2.14 23.23
CA GLN A 813 -7.72 -3.39 22.86
C GLN A 813 -7.99 -3.67 21.38
N SER A 814 -6.94 -4.09 20.68
CA SER A 814 -6.96 -4.53 19.30
C SER A 814 -6.27 -5.87 19.24
N VAL A 815 -6.98 -6.91 18.81
CA VAL A 815 -6.48 -8.28 18.66
C VAL A 815 -6.73 -8.72 17.24
N GLN A 816 -5.74 -9.28 16.57
CA GLN A 816 -5.91 -9.81 15.24
C GLN A 816 -5.26 -11.17 15.07
N ALA A 817 -6.06 -12.19 14.79
CA ALA A 817 -5.60 -13.51 14.40
C ALA A 817 -5.61 -13.64 12.88
N VAL A 818 -4.55 -14.21 12.31
CA VAL A 818 -4.36 -14.36 10.87
C VAL A 818 -3.92 -15.77 10.50
N ASP A 819 -4.49 -16.29 9.42
CA ASP A 819 -4.07 -17.53 8.77
C ASP A 819 -3.09 -17.20 7.64
N ALA A 820 -1.82 -17.15 7.98
CA ALA A 820 -0.71 -16.81 7.08
C ALA A 820 0.04 -18.06 6.54
N GLY A 821 -0.46 -19.26 6.81
CA GLY A 821 0.31 -20.47 6.55
C GLY A 821 1.61 -20.48 7.39
N THR A 822 2.64 -21.08 6.85
CA THR A 822 3.98 -21.03 7.47
C THR A 822 4.49 -19.58 7.53
N VAL A 823 4.80 -19.12 8.73
CA VAL A 823 5.35 -17.77 8.97
C VAL A 823 6.82 -17.72 8.59
N LEU A 824 7.16 -17.00 7.50
CA LEU A 824 8.54 -16.95 6.97
C LEU A 824 9.44 -16.00 7.79
N ASN A 825 8.93 -14.81 8.14
CA ASN A 825 9.59 -13.85 9.02
C ASN A 825 8.57 -13.30 10.03
N PRO A 826 8.60 -13.76 11.29
CA PRO A 826 7.57 -13.41 12.28
C PRO A 826 7.43 -11.92 12.55
N GLU A 827 8.54 -11.20 12.69
CA GLU A 827 8.49 -9.77 13.03
C GLU A 827 7.98 -8.92 11.86
N GLN A 828 8.37 -9.23 10.62
CA GLN A 828 7.87 -8.49 9.46
C GLN A 828 6.40 -8.79 9.17
N LEU A 829 5.98 -10.05 9.33
CA LEU A 829 4.56 -10.41 9.19
C LEU A 829 3.72 -9.71 10.25
N ARG A 830 4.15 -9.74 11.51
CA ARG A 830 3.52 -9.00 12.61
C ARG A 830 3.38 -7.51 12.26
N GLY A 831 4.44 -6.88 11.77
CA GLY A 831 4.42 -5.48 11.34
C GLY A 831 3.42 -5.21 10.20
N GLN A 832 3.23 -6.15 9.25
CA GLN A 832 2.20 -6.02 8.20
C GLN A 832 0.79 -6.05 8.79
N VAL A 833 0.54 -6.91 9.77
CA VAL A 833 -0.76 -7.01 10.46
C VAL A 833 -1.03 -5.73 11.25
N GLU A 834 -0.09 -5.28 12.08
CA GLU A 834 -0.20 -4.05 12.87
C GLU A 834 -0.41 -2.81 12.00
N GLY A 835 0.33 -2.69 10.90
CA GLY A 835 0.18 -1.59 9.95
C GLY A 835 -1.18 -1.60 9.23
N GLY A 836 -1.72 -2.78 8.91
CA GLY A 836 -3.06 -2.94 8.35
C GLY A 836 -4.15 -2.53 9.33
N ALA A 837 -4.05 -2.99 10.56
CA ALA A 837 -4.98 -2.64 11.64
C ALA A 837 -4.95 -1.13 11.93
N ALA A 838 -3.78 -0.51 12.02
CA ALA A 838 -3.63 0.92 12.27
C ALA A 838 -4.25 1.78 11.14
N GLN A 839 -4.05 1.40 9.86
CA GLN A 839 -4.70 2.07 8.73
C GLN A 839 -6.22 1.95 8.79
N ALA A 840 -6.71 0.75 9.12
CA ALA A 840 -8.14 0.50 9.21
C ALA A 840 -8.79 1.24 10.39
N ILE A 841 -8.14 1.31 11.57
CA ILE A 841 -8.58 2.16 12.69
C ILE A 841 -8.66 3.62 12.22
N GLY A 842 -7.67 4.09 11.47
CA GLY A 842 -7.67 5.44 10.89
C GLY A 842 -8.89 5.72 10.03
N SER A 843 -9.16 4.88 9.05
CA SER A 843 -10.33 5.01 8.17
C SER A 843 -11.67 4.75 8.87
N THR A 844 -11.65 4.07 10.01
CA THR A 844 -12.85 3.82 10.82
C THR A 844 -13.24 5.00 11.68
N LEU A 845 -12.27 5.77 12.21
CA LEU A 845 -12.52 6.78 13.23
C LEU A 845 -12.18 8.21 12.79
N TYR A 846 -11.28 8.42 11.83
CA TYR A 846 -10.68 9.75 11.63
C TYR A 846 -10.61 10.21 10.17
N GLU A 847 -10.31 9.31 9.22
CA GLU A 847 -9.83 9.65 7.89
C GLU A 847 -10.97 9.75 6.87
N GLU A 848 -11.13 10.91 6.24
CA GLU A 848 -12.04 11.10 5.12
C GLU A 848 -11.53 12.23 4.21
N VAL A 849 -11.49 11.99 2.91
CA VAL A 849 -11.30 13.03 1.90
C VAL A 849 -12.68 13.64 1.62
N LEU A 850 -12.88 14.84 2.11
CA LEU A 850 -14.15 15.55 2.00
C LEU A 850 -14.20 16.39 0.72
N LEU A 851 -15.31 16.28 0.01
CA LEU A 851 -15.64 17.07 -1.16
C LEU A 851 -16.76 18.05 -0.82
N ASP A 852 -16.68 19.29 -1.34
CA ASP A 852 -17.81 20.19 -1.32
C ASP A 852 -18.82 19.86 -2.45
N ALA A 853 -19.95 20.57 -2.49
CA ALA A 853 -21.00 20.37 -3.49
C ALA A 853 -20.55 20.59 -4.95
N THR A 854 -19.37 21.14 -5.16
CA THR A 854 -18.77 21.38 -6.49
C THR A 854 -17.67 20.39 -6.84
N GLY A 855 -17.49 19.33 -6.04
CA GLY A 855 -16.44 18.32 -6.21
C GLY A 855 -15.03 18.78 -5.84
N ARG A 856 -14.90 19.92 -5.10
CA ARG A 856 -13.60 20.39 -4.61
C ARG A 856 -13.23 19.68 -3.32
N VAL A 857 -12.01 19.17 -3.25
CA VAL A 857 -11.44 18.60 -2.02
C VAL A 857 -11.18 19.69 -0.99
N THR A 858 -11.67 19.50 0.24
CA THR A 858 -11.51 20.43 1.36
C THR A 858 -10.50 19.95 2.41
N THR A 859 -10.13 18.67 2.38
CA THR A 859 -9.15 18.05 3.30
C THR A 859 -7.85 17.75 2.54
N ASP A 860 -7.11 18.79 2.17
CA ASP A 860 -5.96 18.75 1.26
C ASP A 860 -4.57 18.75 1.94
N ALA A 861 -4.52 18.51 3.26
CA ALA A 861 -3.30 18.47 4.06
C ALA A 861 -3.46 17.53 5.26
N PHE A 862 -2.36 17.02 5.84
CA PHE A 862 -2.41 16.15 7.03
C PHE A 862 -3.04 16.80 8.26
N ARG A 863 -3.04 18.14 8.35
CA ARG A 863 -3.71 18.85 9.44
C ARG A 863 -5.24 18.82 9.32
N SER A 864 -5.79 18.67 8.11
CA SER A 864 -7.23 18.54 7.83
C SER A 864 -7.65 17.09 7.57
N TYR A 865 -6.75 16.26 7.04
CA TYR A 865 -6.91 14.81 6.86
C TYR A 865 -6.12 14.08 7.95
N ARG A 866 -6.82 13.63 8.99
CA ARG A 866 -6.19 13.10 10.19
C ARG A 866 -5.73 11.65 10.02
N VAL A 867 -4.46 11.43 9.71
CA VAL A 867 -3.81 10.12 9.85
C VAL A 867 -3.58 9.82 11.35
N PRO A 868 -3.83 8.58 11.81
CA PRO A 868 -3.56 8.22 13.20
C PRO A 868 -2.12 8.49 13.62
N LYS A 869 -1.95 9.07 14.81
CA LYS A 869 -0.66 9.31 15.46
C LYS A 869 -0.33 8.16 16.39
N ILE A 870 0.87 8.17 16.92
CA ILE A 870 1.35 7.20 17.90
C ILE A 870 0.43 7.06 19.13
N SER A 871 -0.29 8.12 19.53
CA SER A 871 -1.26 8.10 20.64
C SER A 871 -2.65 7.60 20.26
N ASP A 872 -2.96 7.46 18.96
CA ASP A 872 -4.30 7.15 18.49
C ASP A 872 -4.52 5.65 18.22
N VAL A 873 -3.42 4.88 18.18
CA VAL A 873 -3.44 3.45 17.84
C VAL A 873 -2.97 2.62 19.04
N PRO A 874 -3.78 1.66 19.54
CA PRO A 874 -3.29 0.73 20.55
C PRO A 874 -2.27 -0.23 19.94
N ARG A 875 -1.43 -0.85 20.79
CA ARG A 875 -0.63 -2.00 20.36
C ARG A 875 -1.58 -3.14 19.97
N THR A 876 -1.54 -3.56 18.71
CA THR A 876 -2.34 -4.68 18.23
C THR A 876 -1.68 -6.00 18.65
N GLN A 877 -2.41 -6.84 19.37
CA GLN A 877 -1.99 -8.21 19.64
C GLN A 877 -2.18 -9.05 18.39
N VAL A 878 -1.08 -9.53 17.80
CA VAL A 878 -1.09 -10.35 16.59
C VAL A 878 -0.91 -11.81 16.96
N LEU A 879 -1.81 -12.65 16.47
CA LEU A 879 -1.85 -14.09 16.69
C LEU A 879 -1.83 -14.81 15.34
N PHE A 880 -1.13 -15.94 15.27
CA PHE A 880 -1.00 -16.73 14.05
C PHE A 880 -1.71 -18.07 14.20
N ALA A 881 -2.56 -18.43 13.23
CA ALA A 881 -3.06 -19.80 13.12
C ALA A 881 -1.91 -20.73 12.69
N ASP A 882 -1.89 -21.94 13.22
CA ASP A 882 -0.90 -22.96 12.88
C ASP A 882 -1.39 -23.73 11.63
N THR A 883 -0.98 -23.25 10.48
CA THR A 883 -1.39 -23.80 9.18
C THR A 883 -0.22 -23.92 8.21
N HIS A 884 -0.38 -24.74 7.19
CA HIS A 884 0.63 -24.94 6.13
C HIS A 884 -0.08 -24.99 4.78
N ASP A 885 0.22 -24.05 3.88
CA ASP A 885 -0.40 -23.92 2.57
C ASP A 885 0.49 -24.52 1.46
N PRO A 886 0.12 -25.65 0.84
CA PRO A 886 0.93 -26.28 -0.19
C PRO A 886 1.05 -25.46 -1.49
N LEU A 887 0.22 -24.44 -1.66
CA LEU A 887 0.25 -23.57 -2.84
C LEU A 887 1.32 -22.48 -2.72
N GLY A 888 1.69 -22.09 -1.50
CA GLY A 888 2.74 -21.10 -1.27
C GLY A 888 4.15 -21.69 -1.10
N PRO A 889 5.22 -20.88 -1.19
CA PRO A 889 6.56 -21.36 -0.95
C PRO A 889 6.72 -21.77 0.52
N LEU A 890 7.19 -23.01 0.74
CA LEU A 890 7.39 -23.55 2.09
C LEU A 890 6.15 -23.49 3.00
N GLY A 891 4.95 -23.46 2.43
CA GLY A 891 3.71 -23.44 3.19
C GLY A 891 3.17 -22.07 3.56
N ALA A 892 3.72 -20.99 3.05
CA ALA A 892 3.32 -19.63 3.39
C ALA A 892 2.11 -19.16 2.58
N LYS A 893 1.28 -18.31 3.18
CA LYS A 893 0.30 -17.44 2.52
C LYS A 893 0.77 -15.98 2.56
N SER A 894 0.30 -15.18 1.64
CA SER A 894 0.48 -13.73 1.69
C SER A 894 -0.52 -13.05 2.62
N MET A 895 -0.09 -11.99 3.34
CA MET A 895 -0.89 -11.35 4.39
C MET A 895 -0.83 -9.81 4.36
N SER A 896 -0.57 -9.20 3.20
CA SER A 896 -0.43 -7.75 3.13
C SER A 896 -1.76 -6.99 3.22
N GLU A 897 -2.84 -7.53 2.66
CA GLU A 897 -4.14 -6.84 2.54
C GLU A 897 -5.17 -7.34 3.54
N ALA A 898 -5.19 -8.64 3.84
CA ALA A 898 -6.12 -9.27 4.76
C ALA A 898 -6.30 -8.52 6.10
N PRO A 899 -5.26 -8.03 6.76
CA PRO A 899 -5.37 -7.39 8.07
C PRO A 899 -6.23 -6.12 8.11
N TYR A 900 -6.43 -5.46 6.98
CA TYR A 900 -7.25 -4.24 6.91
C TYR A 900 -8.76 -4.53 7.03
N ASN A 901 -9.22 -5.65 6.45
CA ASN A 901 -10.63 -5.85 6.12
C ASN A 901 -11.58 -6.01 7.32
N PRO A 902 -11.26 -6.76 8.40
CA PRO A 902 -12.20 -7.00 9.50
C PRO A 902 -12.20 -5.92 10.58
N VAL A 903 -11.28 -4.94 10.52
CA VAL A 903 -11.08 -3.98 11.63
C VAL A 903 -12.26 -3.02 11.77
N ALA A 904 -12.70 -2.44 10.66
CA ALA A 904 -13.81 -1.47 10.69
C ALA A 904 -15.11 -2.07 11.27
N PRO A 905 -15.59 -3.23 10.82
CA PRO A 905 -16.77 -3.85 11.42
C PRO A 905 -16.54 -4.29 12.87
N ALA A 906 -15.37 -4.79 13.25
CA ALA A 906 -15.08 -5.17 14.63
C ALA A 906 -15.21 -3.96 15.58
N VAL A 907 -14.63 -2.82 15.21
CA VAL A 907 -14.74 -1.56 15.98
C VAL A 907 -16.20 -1.06 15.98
N ALA A 908 -16.91 -1.11 14.85
CA ALA A 908 -18.30 -0.69 14.77
C ALA A 908 -19.24 -1.59 15.61
N ASN A 909 -18.98 -2.89 15.64
CA ASN A 909 -19.69 -3.85 16.50
C ASN A 909 -19.42 -3.55 17.98
N ALA A 910 -18.17 -3.21 18.34
CA ALA A 910 -17.83 -2.78 19.70
C ALA A 910 -18.50 -1.45 20.08
N VAL A 911 -18.59 -0.49 19.17
CA VAL A 911 -19.34 0.77 19.40
C VAL A 911 -20.83 0.46 19.58
N ARG A 912 -21.42 -0.39 18.71
CA ARG A 912 -22.82 -0.85 18.86
C ARG A 912 -23.07 -1.50 20.22
N ASP A 913 -22.16 -2.31 20.69
CA ASP A 913 -22.24 -2.96 22.00
C ASP A 913 -22.19 -1.92 23.13
N ALA A 914 -21.28 -0.93 23.03
CA ALA A 914 -21.10 0.10 24.04
C ALA A 914 -22.31 1.04 24.19
N ILE A 915 -22.90 1.47 23.09
CA ILE A 915 -23.93 2.54 23.14
C ILE A 915 -25.35 2.06 22.80
N GLY A 916 -25.52 0.80 22.35
CA GLY A 916 -26.83 0.26 21.99
C GLY A 916 -27.34 0.70 20.60
N ILE A 917 -26.58 1.48 19.82
CA ILE A 917 -27.00 2.06 18.54
C ILE A 917 -26.00 1.66 17.45
N ARG A 918 -26.50 1.19 16.28
CA ARG A 918 -25.66 0.79 15.16
C ARG A 918 -25.12 2.00 14.41
N PRO A 919 -23.77 2.15 14.25
CA PRO A 919 -23.21 3.10 13.30
C PRO A 919 -23.27 2.51 11.87
N TYR A 920 -23.90 3.26 10.96
CA TYR A 920 -24.06 2.87 9.55
C TYR A 920 -23.11 3.61 8.60
N ARG A 921 -22.26 4.51 9.13
CA ARG A 921 -21.38 5.35 8.32
C ARG A 921 -19.97 5.40 8.87
N LEU A 922 -18.97 5.21 7.98
CA LEU A 922 -17.55 5.45 8.24
C LEU A 922 -17.09 6.79 7.61
N PRO A 923 -16.13 7.48 8.24
CA PRO A 923 -15.58 7.22 9.57
C PRO A 923 -16.59 7.57 10.69
N MET A 924 -16.49 6.89 11.84
CA MET A 924 -17.24 7.20 13.06
C MET A 924 -16.55 8.33 13.81
N THR A 925 -16.58 9.53 13.23
CA THR A 925 -15.98 10.72 13.86
C THR A 925 -16.76 11.14 15.10
N ARG A 926 -16.12 11.91 15.99
CA ARG A 926 -16.72 12.34 17.26
C ARG A 926 -18.11 12.99 17.08
N ASP A 927 -18.25 13.87 16.12
CA ASP A 927 -19.51 14.55 15.80
C ASP A 927 -20.59 13.58 15.31
N ARG A 928 -20.22 12.57 14.52
CA ARG A 928 -21.15 11.53 14.02
C ARG A 928 -21.62 10.61 15.14
N VAL A 929 -20.73 10.18 16.02
CA VAL A 929 -21.08 9.35 17.17
C VAL A 929 -21.89 10.16 18.18
N TRP A 930 -21.54 11.42 18.42
CA TRP A 930 -22.32 12.33 19.26
C TRP A 930 -23.73 12.53 18.72
N ALA A 931 -23.90 12.74 17.41
CA ALA A 931 -25.22 12.85 16.77
C ALA A 931 -26.07 11.59 16.96
N LEU A 932 -25.47 10.38 16.79
CA LEU A 932 -26.17 9.11 17.05
C LEU A 932 -26.69 9.01 18.49
N LEU A 933 -25.90 9.49 19.47
CA LEU A 933 -26.30 9.51 20.88
C LEU A 933 -27.40 10.54 21.16
N ALA A 934 -27.36 11.70 20.51
CA ALA A 934 -28.37 12.77 20.66
C ALA A 934 -29.72 12.34 20.08
N ASP A 935 -29.73 11.78 18.84
CA ASP A 935 -30.96 11.32 18.19
C ASP A 935 -31.70 10.24 19.01
N ALA A 936 -30.96 9.38 19.73
CA ALA A 936 -31.55 8.35 20.59
C ALA A 936 -32.17 8.91 21.86
N THR A 937 -31.64 10.04 22.39
CA THR A 937 -32.21 10.70 23.58
C THR A 937 -33.50 11.48 23.23
N ASP A 938 -33.56 12.05 22.02
CA ASP A 938 -34.71 12.80 21.53
C ASP A 938 -35.86 11.88 21.02
N GLY A 939 -35.52 10.70 20.51
CA GLY A 939 -36.49 9.69 20.03
C GLY A 939 -37.14 8.85 21.14
N GLY A 940 -36.63 8.89 22.37
CA GLY A 940 -37.12 8.14 23.52
C GLY A 940 -38.33 8.75 24.25
N GLY A 941 -38.89 9.82 23.72
CA GLY A 941 -40.01 10.58 24.29
C GLY A 941 -41.33 10.53 23.50
N ALA A 942 -41.52 9.53 22.58
CA ALA A 942 -42.79 9.40 21.84
C ALA A 942 -43.45 8.04 22.12
#